data_84d0b01e348789b846ef8459bf0cd5dc
#
_entry.id   84d0b01e348789b846ef8459bf0cd5dc
#
_cell.length_a   1.000
_cell.length_b   1.000
_cell.length_c   1.000
_cell.angle_alpha   90.00
_cell.angle_beta   90.00
_cell.angle_gamma   90.00
#
_symmetry.space_group_name_H-M   'P 1'
#
loop_
_entity.id
_entity.type
_entity.pdbx_description
1 polymer ?
#
loop_
_entity_poly.entity_id
_entity_poly.type
_entity_poly.pdbx_seq_one_letter_code
_entity_poly.pdbx_strand_id
1 'polypeptide(L)'
;MKKTILATALSGVLMLSGCGGEATQSGEPTLPTYESFITTSLAQPTKLEFILNGANATVPVPNNLLFNAVDGTIELPTDDSALSNPLAAMGQIDGWSTTASFLIPFSGQLDDATAAASVSLVKISDKMTGNPAPEKVLVFPTDYFVSVSGGNLVITPTKPLEPAAEYLVAVNDSLLDTDGEKVGMSQSYASLKSKSRPYESGDLVAPQQLTYGVEALVEGATALAGSPVSAESIVYSAWFSTQSVGATLAATKGMMALAQGSDYSYATIWKEGANPNEAAVDTIGQMTFGAGSDYAAVLASDANFTKYIASTTERDQLIGLYNLTAPNTVTVSRGTVNLPYYLETGANWNTQPFESGSTSLAIINDAVTDEAELNNFSEQLVGYGINPSEFFADPASKLQDIIGYTFTKLNGSQYDTDRLVTQYAPVPVIKSIEEVNYLLFTPTDKTMKGLVIYQHGITSAKENSYFFANNLVANDYAVIAIDAPIHGDRSLDEQRSANANVLAYMNLSVLPVARDNIRQSMLDLITLRLALGTNSFAGTALEGVDLVTNPPSFIGHSLGGILGVPAVAQSNTKLESPVDVLFTFKNSSFVNAGGQIANLLLGSGAFGPVVTHNVALGGVDGYAAFAETNCGTPGTLGYEQLCLIAYENDNAANYLTLINATSQFSFAAQTVLDTADPINHASVLNTSNTPVYMAQVLGDSTVPNNVLGPNETPPTKYALRSPLAGTESLAAALSLTPLKAVDGTGTKQKPFVKFDADGRHSTYVIQQGDTDENHHKEMQAQVNYFVEFNQTDVTNTGVLE
;
A
#
# COMPACT_ATOMS: atom_id res chain seq x y z
N MET A 1 21.31 15.10 17.20
CA MET A 1 21.63 14.98 18.64
C MET A 1 20.69 14.05 19.41
N LYS A 2 19.66 13.45 18.77
CA LYS A 2 18.71 12.48 19.41
C LYS A 2 19.02 11.00 19.10
N LYS A 3 19.95 10.72 18.20
CA LYS A 3 20.39 9.33 17.84
C LYS A 3 21.31 8.69 18.90
N THR A 4 21.71 9.42 19.92
CA THR A 4 22.66 8.94 20.96
C THR A 4 21.94 8.44 22.23
N ILE A 5 20.62 8.59 22.35
CA ILE A 5 19.94 8.27 23.62
C ILE A 5 19.62 6.79 23.74
N LEU A 6 19.25 6.10 22.66
CA LEU A 6 19.04 4.65 22.73
C LEU A 6 20.35 3.87 22.82
N ALA A 7 21.44 4.32 22.18
CA ALA A 7 22.76 3.71 22.30
C ALA A 7 23.49 4.04 23.62
N THR A 8 23.17 5.18 24.27
CA THR A 8 23.81 5.59 25.50
C THR A 8 23.13 5.07 26.77
N ALA A 9 21.83 4.81 26.73
CA ALA A 9 21.10 4.21 27.86
C ALA A 9 21.47 2.73 28.08
N LEU A 10 21.97 2.04 27.03
CA LEU A 10 22.38 0.64 27.12
C LEU A 10 23.80 0.40 27.62
N SER A 11 24.63 1.44 27.75
CA SER A 11 26.06 1.30 28.15
C SER A 11 26.31 1.43 29.64
N GLY A 12 25.28 1.63 30.46
CA GLY A 12 25.41 2.00 31.87
C GLY A 12 25.52 0.84 32.90
N VAL A 13 25.47 -0.44 32.50
CA VAL A 13 25.38 -1.56 33.45
C VAL A 13 26.68 -2.39 33.60
N LEU A 14 27.78 -2.02 32.97
CA LEU A 14 29.02 -2.79 33.04
C LEU A 14 30.26 -1.92 33.40
N MET A 15 30.21 -1.17 34.52
CA MET A 15 31.42 -0.66 35.17
C MET A 15 31.28 -0.66 36.70
N LEU A 16 31.37 -1.83 37.30
CA LEU A 16 31.72 -2.00 38.72
C LEU A 16 32.78 -3.09 38.82
N SER A 17 34.02 -2.72 38.50
CA SER A 17 35.18 -3.46 38.98
C SER A 17 36.35 -2.49 39.19
N GLY A 18 36.67 -2.24 40.42
CA GLY A 18 37.99 -1.81 40.83
C GLY A 18 38.09 -0.56 41.65
N CYS A 19 37.94 -0.68 42.99
CA CYS A 19 38.82 -0.03 43.93
C CYS A 19 38.93 -0.90 45.17
N GLY A 20 40.14 -1.38 45.47
CA GLY A 20 40.43 -2.22 46.59
C GLY A 20 40.29 -1.47 47.92
N GLY A 21 39.72 -2.15 48.87
CA GLY A 21 39.70 -1.79 50.30
C GLY A 21 39.22 -3.03 51.03
N GLU A 22 40.06 -3.62 51.87
CA GLU A 22 39.73 -4.75 52.75
C GLU A 22 38.52 -4.39 53.61
N ALA A 23 37.40 -5.09 53.38
CA ALA A 23 36.27 -5.15 54.27
C ALA A 23 35.74 -6.57 54.29
N THR A 24 35.71 -7.09 55.49
CA THR A 24 35.14 -8.33 55.98
C THR A 24 33.84 -8.76 55.26
N GLN A 25 33.82 -10.06 54.88
CA GLN A 25 32.69 -10.90 54.48
C GLN A 25 31.29 -10.29 54.72
N SER A 26 30.74 -9.71 53.70
CA SER A 26 29.32 -9.69 53.44
C SER A 26 29.13 -10.42 52.09
N GLY A 27 28.33 -11.50 52.10
CA GLY A 27 28.08 -12.26 50.86
C GLY A 27 27.68 -11.33 49.74
N GLU A 28 28.25 -11.47 48.55
CA GLU A 28 27.77 -10.83 47.34
C GLU A 28 26.26 -11.12 47.27
N PRO A 29 25.41 -10.14 47.00
CA PRO A 29 24.02 -10.41 46.75
C PRO A 29 23.95 -11.31 45.50
N THR A 30 23.79 -12.61 45.73
CA THR A 30 23.52 -13.56 44.67
C THR A 30 22.19 -13.14 44.06
N LEU A 31 22.21 -12.71 42.79
CA LEU A 31 20.98 -12.47 42.03
C LEU A 31 20.06 -13.70 42.18
N PRO A 32 18.77 -13.53 42.44
CA PRO A 32 17.81 -14.63 42.47
C PRO A 32 17.98 -15.53 41.24
N THR A 33 17.83 -16.83 41.41
CA THR A 33 17.87 -17.78 40.30
C THR A 33 16.64 -17.56 39.41
N TYR A 34 16.78 -17.79 38.13
CA TYR A 34 15.61 -17.86 37.24
C TYR A 34 14.66 -18.98 37.65
N GLU A 35 13.39 -18.85 37.33
CA GLU A 35 12.39 -19.91 37.44
C GLU A 35 12.85 -21.16 36.67
N SER A 36 12.40 -22.34 37.12
CA SER A 36 12.84 -23.64 36.56
C SER A 36 12.52 -23.76 35.06
N PHE A 37 11.35 -23.29 34.63
CA PHE A 37 10.96 -23.33 33.22
C PHE A 37 11.84 -22.41 32.37
N ILE A 38 12.25 -21.24 32.85
CA ILE A 38 13.21 -20.35 32.17
C ILE A 38 14.59 -21.02 32.07
N THR A 39 15.07 -21.60 33.19
CA THR A 39 16.36 -22.29 33.20
C THR A 39 16.38 -23.47 32.19
N THR A 40 15.27 -24.23 32.11
CA THR A 40 15.11 -25.32 31.15
C THR A 40 15.11 -24.81 29.72
N SER A 41 14.39 -23.72 29.47
CA SER A 41 14.32 -23.10 28.14
C SER A 41 15.68 -22.54 27.70
N LEU A 42 16.43 -21.90 28.59
CA LEU A 42 17.78 -21.41 28.33
C LEU A 42 18.80 -22.53 28.07
N ALA A 43 18.53 -23.77 28.46
CA ALA A 43 19.41 -24.91 28.21
C ALA A 43 19.21 -25.53 26.84
N GLN A 44 18.12 -25.18 26.10
CA GLN A 44 17.84 -25.73 24.76
C GLN A 44 18.92 -25.36 23.74
N PRO A 45 19.27 -26.25 22.79
CA PRO A 45 20.30 -25.98 21.78
C PRO A 45 19.86 -24.88 20.80
N THR A 46 18.62 -24.95 20.30
CA THR A 46 18.04 -23.98 19.38
C THR A 46 17.29 -22.91 20.12
N LYS A 47 17.65 -21.64 19.96
CA LYS A 47 17.11 -20.51 20.72
C LYS A 47 16.60 -19.39 19.83
N LEU A 48 15.62 -18.67 20.35
CA LEU A 48 15.17 -17.40 19.80
C LEU A 48 16.34 -16.41 19.63
N GLU A 49 16.42 -15.76 18.48
CA GLU A 49 17.35 -14.65 18.24
C GLU A 49 16.68 -13.31 18.57
N PHE A 50 16.54 -13.03 19.85
CA PHE A 50 16.08 -11.77 20.39
C PHE A 50 17.16 -11.23 21.34
N ILE A 51 17.82 -10.16 20.91
CA ILE A 51 18.99 -9.57 21.62
C ILE A 51 18.72 -8.07 21.77
N LEU A 52 18.51 -7.62 23.01
CA LEU A 52 18.22 -6.21 23.30
C LEU A 52 19.46 -5.31 23.28
N ASN A 53 20.64 -5.87 23.58
CA ASN A 53 21.85 -5.09 23.85
C ASN A 53 23.06 -5.60 23.09
N GLY A 54 23.95 -4.66 22.71
CA GLY A 54 25.22 -4.97 22.06
C GLY A 54 25.25 -4.69 20.56
N ALA A 55 26.39 -4.95 19.94
CA ALA A 55 26.60 -4.69 18.52
C ALA A 55 25.71 -5.54 17.59
N ASN A 56 25.19 -6.66 18.11
CA ASN A 56 24.32 -7.58 17.37
C ASN A 56 22.87 -7.53 17.92
N ALA A 57 22.42 -6.37 18.39
CA ALA A 57 21.04 -6.22 18.86
C ALA A 57 20.06 -6.59 17.73
N THR A 58 19.12 -7.50 18.04
CA THR A 58 18.13 -8.01 17.09
C THR A 58 16.79 -8.15 17.77
N VAL A 59 15.79 -7.43 17.29
CA VAL A 59 14.40 -7.52 17.75
C VAL A 59 13.57 -8.07 16.58
N PRO A 60 12.92 -9.25 16.73
CA PRO A 60 12.03 -9.75 15.68
C PRO A 60 10.90 -8.76 15.39
N VAL A 61 10.59 -8.56 14.14
CA VAL A 61 9.53 -7.67 13.67
C VAL A 61 8.32 -8.50 13.18
N PRO A 62 7.07 -8.01 13.41
CA PRO A 62 6.67 -6.73 14.00
C PRO A 62 6.77 -6.70 15.52
N ASN A 63 7.16 -5.55 16.11
CA ASN A 63 7.26 -5.37 17.54
C ASN A 63 7.22 -3.86 17.89
N ASN A 64 6.36 -3.46 18.80
CA ASN A 64 6.22 -2.05 19.21
C ASN A 64 7.34 -1.55 20.14
N LEU A 65 8.32 -2.39 20.53
CA LEU A 65 9.59 -1.91 21.06
C LEU A 65 10.39 -1.06 20.05
N LEU A 66 10.08 -1.19 18.76
CA LEU A 66 10.65 -0.44 17.64
C LEU A 66 9.70 0.67 17.15
N PHE A 67 8.96 1.27 18.05
CA PHE A 67 8.01 2.35 17.74
C PHE A 67 8.46 3.65 18.40
N ASN A 68 8.39 4.76 17.66
CA ASN A 68 8.59 6.09 18.22
C ASN A 68 7.29 6.56 18.90
N ALA A 69 7.28 6.62 20.20
CA ALA A 69 6.11 7.00 20.98
C ALA A 69 5.72 8.49 20.80
N VAL A 70 6.63 9.35 20.32
CA VAL A 70 6.40 10.80 20.16
C VAL A 70 5.60 11.09 18.89
N ASP A 71 5.99 10.50 17.76
CA ASP A 71 5.35 10.76 16.46
C ASP A 71 4.43 9.64 15.99
N GLY A 72 4.47 8.48 16.65
CA GLY A 72 3.62 7.33 16.35
C GLY A 72 4.03 6.56 15.11
N THR A 73 5.32 6.58 14.74
CA THR A 73 5.86 5.85 13.58
C THR A 73 6.78 4.71 14.01
N ILE A 74 7.14 3.84 13.05
CA ILE A 74 8.15 2.80 13.24
C ILE A 74 9.53 3.47 13.38
N GLU A 75 10.35 3.01 14.34
CA GLU A 75 11.72 3.47 14.53
C GLU A 75 12.69 2.30 14.48
N LEU A 76 13.19 1.99 13.29
CA LEU A 76 14.16 0.92 13.08
C LEU A 76 15.59 1.45 13.23
N PRO A 77 16.47 0.71 13.92
CA PRO A 77 17.88 1.09 14.00
C PRO A 77 18.53 1.09 12.60
N THR A 78 19.04 2.24 12.20
CA THR A 78 19.81 2.38 10.97
C THR A 78 20.85 3.48 11.10
N ASP A 79 22.03 3.27 10.53
CA ASP A 79 23.11 4.28 10.44
C ASP A 79 22.89 5.23 9.23
N ASP A 80 22.03 4.83 8.29
CA ASP A 80 21.67 5.60 7.10
C ASP A 80 20.20 6.04 7.13
N SER A 81 19.97 7.34 7.27
CA SER A 81 18.65 7.95 7.30
C SER A 81 18.10 8.35 5.93
N ALA A 82 18.83 8.08 4.85
CA ALA A 82 18.34 8.35 3.49
C ALA A 82 17.14 7.45 3.18
N LEU A 83 16.12 7.99 2.51
CA LEU A 83 14.91 7.23 2.16
C LEU A 83 15.15 6.15 1.09
N SER A 84 16.33 6.11 0.50
CA SER A 84 16.81 4.99 -0.32
C SER A 84 17.18 3.75 0.52
N ASN A 85 17.36 3.90 1.84
CA ASN A 85 17.45 2.80 2.75
C ASN A 85 16.05 2.31 3.11
N PRO A 86 15.68 1.05 2.83
CA PRO A 86 14.35 0.51 3.14
C PRO A 86 13.95 0.60 4.62
N LEU A 87 14.90 0.50 5.55
CA LEU A 87 14.63 0.64 6.99
C LEU A 87 14.24 2.09 7.35
N ALA A 88 14.93 3.08 6.77
CA ALA A 88 14.59 4.49 6.94
C ALA A 88 13.24 4.82 6.28
N ALA A 89 12.93 4.20 5.13
CA ALA A 89 11.64 4.35 4.46
C ALA A 89 10.49 3.81 5.32
N MET A 90 10.67 2.68 6.01
CA MET A 90 9.70 2.15 6.98
C MET A 90 9.49 3.08 8.18
N GLY A 91 10.48 3.88 8.54
CA GLY A 91 10.39 4.89 9.60
C GLY A 91 9.40 6.04 9.31
N GLN A 92 8.82 6.08 8.10
CA GLN A 92 7.78 7.06 7.75
C GLN A 92 6.34 6.53 7.92
N ILE A 93 6.17 5.30 8.46
CA ILE A 93 4.89 4.61 8.51
C ILE A 93 4.39 4.51 9.95
N ASP A 94 3.08 4.69 10.14
CA ASP A 94 2.41 4.76 11.44
C ASP A 94 2.01 3.39 12.01
N GLY A 95 2.58 2.31 11.52
CA GLY A 95 2.35 0.95 12.01
C GLY A 95 2.94 -0.13 11.11
N TRP A 96 2.89 -1.37 11.56
CA TRP A 96 3.39 -2.53 10.83
C TRP A 96 2.46 -2.93 9.69
N SER A 97 3.00 -3.66 8.72
CA SER A 97 2.23 -4.13 7.57
C SER A 97 1.02 -4.96 7.98
N THR A 98 -0.09 -4.76 7.26
CA THR A 98 -1.31 -5.56 7.39
C THR A 98 -1.27 -6.83 6.55
N THR A 99 -0.32 -6.95 5.61
CA THR A 99 -0.30 -8.02 4.60
C THR A 99 1.03 -8.74 4.45
N ALA A 100 2.15 -8.11 4.86
CA ALA A 100 3.46 -8.72 4.71
C ALA A 100 3.65 -9.94 5.64
N SER A 101 4.35 -10.95 5.14
CA SER A 101 4.86 -12.04 5.98
C SER A 101 5.95 -11.51 6.90
N PHE A 102 6.01 -11.97 8.13
CA PHE A 102 7.05 -11.61 9.08
C PHE A 102 7.77 -12.81 9.66
N LEU A 103 8.98 -12.58 10.15
CA LEU A 103 9.92 -13.62 10.52
C LEU A 103 10.26 -13.54 12.00
N ILE A 104 10.30 -14.70 12.66
CA ILE A 104 10.84 -14.85 14.01
C ILE A 104 12.07 -15.77 13.92
N PRO A 105 13.31 -15.23 14.08
CA PRO A 105 14.53 -15.99 13.88
C PRO A 105 14.93 -16.82 15.09
N PHE A 106 15.47 -18.01 14.82
CA PHE A 106 16.06 -18.94 15.77
C PHE A 106 17.48 -19.35 15.33
N SER A 107 18.32 -19.70 16.28
CA SER A 107 19.73 -20.03 16.04
C SER A 107 19.97 -21.39 15.37
N GLY A 108 18.95 -22.24 15.27
CA GLY A 108 19.02 -23.60 14.67
C GLY A 108 17.93 -23.81 13.62
N GLN A 109 17.98 -24.98 12.95
CA GLN A 109 17.00 -25.36 11.94
C GLN A 109 15.71 -25.85 12.63
N LEU A 110 14.55 -25.40 12.14
CA LEU A 110 13.25 -25.67 12.73
C LEU A 110 12.53 -26.82 12.01
N ASP A 111 11.69 -27.55 12.75
CA ASP A 111 10.79 -28.59 12.19
C ASP A 111 9.46 -27.95 11.77
N ASP A 112 9.22 -27.87 10.46
CA ASP A 112 8.02 -27.30 9.85
C ASP A 112 6.73 -28.00 10.32
N ALA A 113 6.78 -29.30 10.64
CA ALA A 113 5.62 -30.05 11.10
C ALA A 113 5.07 -29.57 12.45
N THR A 114 5.89 -28.92 13.27
CA THR A 114 5.52 -28.41 14.61
C THR A 114 5.19 -26.91 14.62
N ALA A 115 5.53 -26.20 13.54
CA ALA A 115 5.47 -24.75 13.45
C ALA A 115 4.05 -24.18 13.67
N ALA A 116 3.05 -24.75 12.99
CA ALA A 116 1.68 -24.25 13.05
C ALA A 116 1.05 -24.32 14.45
N ALA A 117 1.37 -25.35 15.24
CA ALA A 117 0.85 -25.52 16.59
C ALA A 117 1.53 -24.60 17.61
N SER A 118 2.69 -24.02 17.28
CA SER A 118 3.49 -23.21 18.18
C SER A 118 3.10 -21.74 18.20
N VAL A 119 2.37 -21.25 17.21
CA VAL A 119 2.06 -19.83 17.04
C VAL A 119 0.66 -19.49 17.51
N SER A 120 0.54 -18.42 18.28
CA SER A 120 -0.72 -17.77 18.62
C SER A 120 -0.70 -16.32 18.16
N LEU A 121 -1.74 -15.90 17.43
CA LEU A 121 -1.96 -14.53 16.99
C LEU A 121 -3.30 -14.03 17.53
N VAL A 122 -3.31 -12.94 18.30
CA VAL A 122 -4.49 -12.44 19.01
C VAL A 122 -4.70 -10.97 18.71
N LYS A 123 -5.90 -10.60 18.25
CA LYS A 123 -6.33 -9.20 18.18
C LYS A 123 -6.83 -8.75 19.54
N ILE A 124 -6.45 -7.54 19.95
CA ILE A 124 -6.89 -6.91 21.21
C ILE A 124 -7.58 -5.57 20.94
N SER A 125 -8.40 -5.11 21.91
CA SER A 125 -9.28 -3.95 21.75
C SER A 125 -8.61 -2.59 21.90
N ASP A 126 -7.40 -2.54 22.48
CA ASP A 126 -6.71 -1.29 22.82
C ASP A 126 -5.20 -1.53 22.86
N LYS A 127 -4.42 -0.46 22.82
CA LYS A 127 -2.98 -0.50 23.04
C LYS A 127 -2.65 -1.11 24.41
N MET A 128 -1.52 -1.81 24.48
CA MET A 128 -1.04 -2.40 25.74
C MET A 128 -0.79 -1.37 26.86
N THR A 129 -0.66 -0.11 26.51
CA THR A 129 -0.55 1.03 27.44
C THR A 129 -1.90 1.57 27.91
N GLY A 130 -2.99 1.12 27.31
CA GLY A 130 -4.37 1.49 27.66
C GLY A 130 -5.06 0.43 28.53
N ASN A 131 -6.22 -0.03 28.08
CA ASN A 131 -7.02 -1.05 28.76
C ASN A 131 -7.34 -2.23 27.82
N PRO A 132 -6.33 -3.00 27.38
CA PRO A 132 -6.48 -4.04 26.38
C PRO A 132 -7.29 -5.23 26.87
N ALA A 133 -8.16 -5.76 26.00
CA ALA A 133 -8.86 -7.01 26.18
C ALA A 133 -8.79 -7.86 24.92
N PRO A 134 -8.75 -9.21 24.99
CA PRO A 134 -8.81 -10.06 23.82
C PRO A 134 -10.12 -9.87 23.03
N GLU A 135 -10.02 -9.64 21.71
CA GLU A 135 -11.18 -9.59 20.81
C GLU A 135 -11.31 -10.85 19.98
N LYS A 136 -10.21 -11.33 19.43
CA LYS A 136 -10.21 -12.48 18.51
C LYS A 136 -8.88 -13.23 18.57
N VAL A 137 -8.93 -14.55 18.74
CA VAL A 137 -7.80 -15.42 18.41
C VAL A 137 -7.89 -15.77 16.92
N LEU A 138 -6.85 -15.45 16.15
CA LEU A 138 -6.78 -15.77 14.73
C LEU A 138 -6.55 -17.27 14.55
N VAL A 139 -7.11 -17.83 13.46
CA VAL A 139 -7.19 -19.29 13.25
C VAL A 139 -6.29 -19.70 12.07
N PHE A 140 -5.34 -20.60 12.33
CA PHE A 140 -4.58 -21.28 11.30
C PHE A 140 -5.46 -22.36 10.63
N PRO A 141 -5.41 -22.55 9.31
CA PRO A 141 -4.76 -21.73 8.27
C PRO A 141 -5.68 -20.67 7.67
N THR A 142 -6.78 -20.33 8.33
CA THR A 142 -7.85 -19.47 7.79
C THR A 142 -7.49 -17.99 7.78
N ASP A 143 -6.86 -17.50 8.86
CA ASP A 143 -6.51 -16.09 9.01
C ASP A 143 -5.00 -15.85 8.78
N TYR A 144 -4.17 -16.85 9.00
CA TYR A 144 -2.72 -16.83 8.74
C TYR A 144 -2.19 -18.23 8.46
N PHE A 145 -1.03 -18.28 7.79
CA PHE A 145 -0.27 -19.50 7.52
C PHE A 145 1.07 -19.44 8.26
N VAL A 146 1.60 -20.61 8.65
CA VAL A 146 2.91 -20.71 9.30
C VAL A 146 3.75 -21.71 8.54
N SER A 147 5.00 -21.37 8.26
CA SER A 147 5.99 -22.22 7.63
C SER A 147 7.38 -21.97 8.20
N VAL A 148 8.34 -22.80 7.83
CA VAL A 148 9.73 -22.68 8.25
C VAL A 148 10.61 -22.39 7.02
N SER A 149 11.57 -21.48 7.19
CA SER A 149 12.64 -21.22 6.22
C SER A 149 13.99 -21.21 6.95
N GLY A 150 14.63 -22.35 6.98
CA GLY A 150 15.88 -22.53 7.76
C GLY A 150 15.64 -22.38 9.25
N GLY A 151 16.31 -21.40 9.87
CA GLY A 151 16.09 -21.01 11.26
C GLY A 151 14.97 -20.00 11.49
N ASN A 152 14.23 -19.62 10.44
CA ASN A 152 13.17 -18.63 10.58
C ASN A 152 11.80 -19.29 10.62
N LEU A 153 10.99 -18.93 11.63
CA LEU A 153 9.56 -19.17 11.67
C LEU A 153 8.87 -18.05 10.88
N VAL A 154 8.16 -18.41 9.81
CA VAL A 154 7.52 -17.45 8.89
C VAL A 154 6.02 -17.43 9.15
N ILE A 155 5.47 -16.28 9.50
CA ILE A 155 4.04 -16.09 9.72
C ILE A 155 3.51 -15.21 8.59
N THR A 156 2.57 -15.74 7.83
CA THR A 156 2.02 -15.12 6.61
C THR A 156 0.52 -14.91 6.77
N PRO A 157 0.02 -13.66 6.80
CA PRO A 157 -1.42 -13.39 6.75
C PRO A 157 -2.05 -13.98 5.47
N THR A 158 -3.18 -14.68 5.61
CA THR A 158 -3.99 -15.16 4.47
C THR A 158 -5.17 -14.25 4.17
N LYS A 159 -5.41 -13.30 5.07
CA LYS A 159 -6.30 -12.14 4.92
C LYS A 159 -5.57 -10.94 5.48
N PRO A 160 -5.79 -9.73 4.95
CA PRO A 160 -5.25 -8.54 5.55
C PRO A 160 -5.63 -8.46 7.04
N LEU A 161 -4.66 -8.13 7.89
CA LEU A 161 -4.94 -7.74 9.26
C LEU A 161 -5.76 -6.44 9.25
N GLU A 162 -6.57 -6.22 10.27
CA GLU A 162 -7.34 -4.97 10.34
C GLU A 162 -6.40 -3.77 10.47
N PRO A 163 -6.65 -2.68 9.73
CA PRO A 163 -5.84 -1.46 9.82
C PRO A 163 -6.02 -0.75 11.16
N ALA A 164 -4.99 -0.02 11.62
CA ALA A 164 -4.98 0.73 12.87
C ALA A 164 -5.47 -0.12 14.06
N ALA A 165 -5.08 -1.38 14.11
CA ALA A 165 -5.51 -2.36 15.11
C ALA A 165 -4.31 -2.94 15.87
N GLU A 166 -4.59 -3.49 17.05
CA GLU A 166 -3.59 -3.97 17.98
C GLU A 166 -3.56 -5.50 17.99
N TYR A 167 -2.37 -6.07 17.91
CA TYR A 167 -2.16 -7.52 17.84
C TYR A 167 -1.09 -7.99 18.81
N LEU A 168 -1.27 -9.23 19.30
CA LEU A 168 -0.25 -9.97 20.03
C LEU A 168 0.17 -11.18 19.20
N VAL A 169 1.46 -11.46 19.17
CA VAL A 169 2.03 -12.70 18.64
C VAL A 169 2.75 -13.44 19.78
N ALA A 170 2.60 -14.75 19.84
CA ALA A 170 3.36 -15.58 20.76
C ALA A 170 3.79 -16.88 20.07
N VAL A 171 5.00 -17.34 20.44
CA VAL A 171 5.55 -18.65 20.06
C VAL A 171 5.80 -19.44 21.33
N ASN A 172 5.30 -20.66 21.38
CA ASN A 172 5.49 -21.54 22.54
C ASN A 172 6.46 -22.70 22.25
N ASP A 173 6.87 -23.41 23.27
CA ASP A 173 7.86 -24.50 23.23
C ASP A 173 7.35 -25.81 22.62
N SER A 174 6.17 -25.82 21.97
CA SER A 174 5.75 -26.92 21.11
C SER A 174 6.47 -26.89 19.75
N LEU A 175 7.11 -25.78 19.39
CA LEU A 175 8.04 -25.68 18.27
C LEU A 175 9.28 -26.53 18.56
N LEU A 176 9.61 -27.42 17.63
CA LEU A 176 10.79 -28.27 17.72
C LEU A 176 11.84 -27.85 16.70
N ASP A 177 13.08 -28.16 16.97
CA ASP A 177 14.12 -28.14 15.95
C ASP A 177 14.17 -29.46 15.15
N THR A 178 15.02 -29.53 14.14
CA THR A 178 15.14 -30.72 13.28
C THR A 178 15.70 -31.95 14.00
N ASP A 179 16.26 -31.79 15.19
CA ASP A 179 16.72 -32.88 16.04
C ASP A 179 15.61 -33.40 16.99
N GLY A 180 14.44 -32.75 16.95
CA GLY A 180 13.27 -33.09 17.77
C GLY A 180 13.31 -32.50 19.17
N GLU A 181 14.24 -31.59 19.46
CA GLU A 181 14.36 -30.87 20.72
C GLU A 181 13.48 -29.61 20.73
N LYS A 182 12.96 -29.23 21.89
CA LYS A 182 12.20 -27.99 22.03
C LYS A 182 13.08 -26.78 21.75
N VAL A 183 12.49 -25.74 21.13
CA VAL A 183 13.18 -24.45 21.05
C VAL A 183 13.16 -23.74 22.40
N GLY A 184 14.15 -22.89 22.64
CA GLY A 184 14.28 -22.11 23.86
C GLY A 184 14.25 -20.60 23.63
N MET A 185 14.04 -19.88 24.72
CA MET A 185 14.11 -18.41 24.72
C MET A 185 15.56 -17.91 24.72
N SER A 186 15.76 -16.68 24.26
CA SER A 186 17.04 -15.98 24.40
C SER A 186 17.28 -15.50 25.83
N GLN A 187 18.53 -15.15 26.17
CA GLN A 187 18.86 -14.54 27.45
C GLN A 187 18.13 -13.20 27.67
N SER A 188 18.00 -12.37 26.61
CA SER A 188 17.29 -11.09 26.67
C SER A 188 15.80 -11.30 26.95
N TYR A 189 15.14 -12.25 26.26
CA TYR A 189 13.73 -12.55 26.51
C TYR A 189 13.51 -13.15 27.92
N ALA A 190 14.38 -14.05 28.34
CA ALA A 190 14.37 -14.63 29.72
C ALA A 190 14.44 -13.53 30.79
N SER A 191 15.22 -12.49 30.59
CA SER A 191 15.32 -11.37 31.53
C SER A 191 14.04 -10.54 31.62
N LEU A 192 13.31 -10.37 30.50
CA LEU A 192 12.02 -9.69 30.47
C LEU A 192 10.89 -10.55 31.06
N LYS A 193 10.99 -11.88 30.92
CA LYS A 193 9.97 -12.82 31.36
C LYS A 193 10.05 -13.16 32.86
N SER A 194 11.23 -13.09 33.45
CA SER A 194 11.45 -13.56 34.83
C SER A 194 10.76 -12.67 35.86
N LYS A 195 9.88 -13.25 36.68
CA LYS A 195 9.26 -12.61 37.83
C LYS A 195 10.14 -12.66 39.09
N SER A 196 11.10 -13.62 39.15
CA SER A 196 12.09 -13.71 40.22
C SER A 196 13.21 -12.68 40.11
N ARG A 197 13.34 -12.03 38.94
CA ARG A 197 14.32 -10.98 38.66
C ARG A 197 13.65 -9.70 38.12
N PRO A 198 12.80 -9.03 38.92
CA PRO A 198 12.13 -7.80 38.46
C PRO A 198 13.15 -6.67 38.31
N TYR A 199 12.99 -5.88 37.25
CA TYR A 199 13.67 -4.59 37.13
C TYR A 199 12.93 -3.57 38.01
N GLU A 200 13.68 -2.91 38.92
CA GLU A 200 13.13 -1.90 39.83
C GLU A 200 13.30 -0.47 39.30
N SER A 201 14.19 -0.29 38.32
CA SER A 201 14.47 0.99 37.67
C SER A 201 15.13 0.81 36.28
N GLY A 202 15.14 1.87 35.51
CA GLY A 202 15.75 1.91 34.17
C GLY A 202 14.80 1.49 33.04
N ASP A 203 15.33 1.48 31.84
CA ASP A 203 14.56 1.39 30.59
C ASP A 203 13.92 0.02 30.35
N LEU A 204 14.33 -1.02 31.09
CA LEU A 204 13.79 -2.37 30.94
C LEU A 204 12.58 -2.66 31.84
N VAL A 205 12.19 -1.72 32.74
CA VAL A 205 11.00 -1.88 33.57
C VAL A 205 9.73 -1.97 32.73
N ALA A 206 9.52 -1.03 31.82
CA ALA A 206 8.33 -1.01 30.96
C ALA A 206 8.29 -2.21 30.00
N PRO A 207 9.34 -2.59 29.28
CA PRO A 207 9.39 -3.81 28.47
C PRO A 207 9.10 -5.08 29.25
N GLN A 208 9.60 -5.20 30.51
CA GLN A 208 9.30 -6.35 31.33
C GLN A 208 7.83 -6.45 31.74
N GLN A 209 7.22 -5.33 32.17
CA GLN A 209 5.79 -5.28 32.51
C GLN A 209 4.93 -5.56 31.27
N LEU A 210 5.34 -5.03 30.12
CA LEU A 210 4.70 -5.29 28.81
C LEU A 210 4.71 -6.80 28.52
N THR A 211 5.85 -7.48 28.67
CA THR A 211 5.99 -8.92 28.44
C THR A 211 5.02 -9.71 29.34
N TYR A 212 4.91 -9.36 30.62
CA TYR A 212 3.95 -10.00 31.54
C TYR A 212 2.49 -9.80 31.07
N GLY A 213 2.14 -8.60 30.66
CA GLY A 213 0.80 -8.28 30.18
C GLY A 213 0.44 -9.02 28.88
N VAL A 214 1.36 -9.05 27.93
CA VAL A 214 1.18 -9.76 26.64
C VAL A 214 0.97 -11.25 26.87
N GLU A 215 1.85 -11.90 27.66
CA GLU A 215 1.74 -13.34 27.95
C GLU A 215 0.45 -13.70 28.69
N ALA A 216 0.02 -12.88 29.65
CA ALA A 216 -1.22 -13.10 30.39
C ALA A 216 -2.46 -12.97 29.46
N LEU A 217 -2.46 -12.00 28.55
CA LEU A 217 -3.55 -11.85 27.59
C LEU A 217 -3.60 -13.01 26.59
N VAL A 218 -2.44 -13.48 26.10
CA VAL A 218 -2.37 -14.64 25.20
C VAL A 218 -2.87 -15.90 25.91
N GLU A 219 -2.43 -16.18 27.15
CA GLU A 219 -2.90 -17.32 27.95
C GLU A 219 -4.42 -17.26 28.15
N GLY A 220 -4.95 -16.10 28.55
CA GLY A 220 -6.39 -15.91 28.74
C GLY A 220 -7.19 -16.06 27.45
N ALA A 221 -6.74 -15.46 26.36
CA ALA A 221 -7.41 -15.51 25.07
C ALA A 221 -7.45 -16.94 24.50
N THR A 222 -6.32 -17.66 24.52
CA THR A 222 -6.21 -19.02 24.00
C THR A 222 -7.00 -20.03 24.84
N ALA A 223 -7.07 -19.83 26.17
CA ALA A 223 -7.91 -20.63 27.06
C ALA A 223 -9.41 -20.45 26.74
N LEU A 224 -9.85 -19.20 26.52
CA LEU A 224 -11.24 -18.90 26.12
C LEU A 224 -11.58 -19.48 24.73
N ALA A 225 -10.62 -19.54 23.83
CA ALA A 225 -10.77 -20.14 22.50
C ALA A 225 -10.72 -21.68 22.50
N GLY A 226 -10.48 -22.31 23.66
CA GLY A 226 -10.44 -23.79 23.77
C GLY A 226 -9.11 -24.44 23.39
N SER A 227 -8.07 -23.65 23.14
CA SER A 227 -6.71 -24.12 22.76
C SER A 227 -5.67 -23.46 23.69
N PRO A 228 -5.67 -23.75 24.99
CA PRO A 228 -4.91 -23.02 25.99
C PRO A 228 -3.38 -23.13 25.77
N VAL A 229 -2.71 -21.98 25.78
CA VAL A 229 -1.25 -21.85 25.78
C VAL A 229 -0.85 -21.29 27.14
N SER A 230 -0.03 -22.02 27.88
CA SER A 230 0.47 -21.54 29.20
C SER A 230 1.52 -20.45 28.99
N ALA A 231 1.46 -19.38 29.78
CA ALA A 231 2.47 -18.35 29.79
C ALA A 231 3.89 -18.92 30.02
N GLU A 232 4.05 -19.97 30.87
CA GLU A 232 5.35 -20.60 31.11
C GLU A 232 5.96 -21.24 29.83
N SER A 233 5.12 -21.76 28.92
CA SER A 233 5.56 -22.39 27.67
C SER A 233 5.97 -21.40 26.58
N ILE A 234 5.59 -20.11 26.70
CA ILE A 234 5.91 -19.09 25.71
C ILE A 234 7.42 -18.81 25.71
N VAL A 235 8.06 -18.94 24.57
CA VAL A 235 9.49 -18.65 24.35
C VAL A 235 9.73 -17.29 23.71
N TYR A 236 8.68 -16.72 23.09
CA TYR A 236 8.64 -15.36 22.53
C TYR A 236 7.22 -14.81 22.53
N SER A 237 7.09 -13.54 22.85
CA SER A 237 5.86 -12.79 22.59
C SER A 237 6.17 -11.34 22.24
N ALA A 238 5.29 -10.73 21.48
CA ALA A 238 5.35 -9.31 21.13
C ALA A 238 3.94 -8.73 20.99
N TRP A 239 3.85 -7.44 21.20
CA TRP A 239 2.73 -6.59 20.83
C TRP A 239 3.10 -5.74 19.63
N PHE A 240 2.20 -5.58 18.66
CA PHE A 240 2.38 -4.69 17.53
C PHE A 240 1.07 -4.05 17.09
N SER A 241 1.18 -2.82 16.56
CA SER A 241 0.09 -2.06 15.96
C SER A 241 0.21 -2.12 14.44
N THR A 242 -0.88 -2.38 13.74
CA THR A 242 -0.93 -2.28 12.28
C THR A 242 -1.09 -0.83 11.83
N GLN A 243 -0.54 -0.50 10.65
CA GLN A 243 -0.65 0.84 10.09
C GLN A 243 -2.08 1.21 9.70
N SER A 244 -2.34 2.52 9.63
CA SER A 244 -3.57 3.05 9.05
C SER A 244 -3.60 2.82 7.54
N VAL A 245 -4.75 2.40 7.01
CA VAL A 245 -4.98 2.25 5.58
C VAL A 245 -6.06 3.22 5.13
N GLY A 246 -5.80 3.93 4.04
CA GLY A 246 -6.78 4.87 3.47
C GLY A 246 -6.90 6.22 4.19
N ALA A 247 -6.21 6.45 5.31
CA ALA A 247 -6.31 7.69 6.09
C ALA A 247 -6.04 8.94 5.23
N THR A 248 -4.98 8.92 4.41
CA THR A 248 -4.64 10.03 3.51
C THR A 248 -5.72 10.29 2.47
N LEU A 249 -6.22 9.24 1.82
CA LEU A 249 -7.27 9.38 0.79
C LEU A 249 -8.59 9.87 1.40
N ALA A 250 -8.99 9.31 2.54
CA ALA A 250 -10.21 9.67 3.24
C ALA A 250 -10.17 11.11 3.77
N ALA A 251 -9.06 11.50 4.42
CA ALA A 251 -8.91 12.85 4.95
C ALA A 251 -8.84 13.91 3.84
N THR A 252 -8.08 13.65 2.76
CA THR A 252 -8.00 14.58 1.62
C THR A 252 -9.36 14.73 0.94
N LYS A 253 -10.08 13.61 0.70
CA LYS A 253 -11.48 13.66 0.24
C LYS A 253 -12.37 14.47 1.19
N GLY A 254 -12.21 14.26 2.52
CA GLY A 254 -12.95 15.00 3.54
C GLY A 254 -12.72 16.51 3.44
N MET A 255 -11.48 16.94 3.26
CA MET A 255 -11.13 18.36 3.06
C MET A 255 -11.73 18.93 1.77
N MET A 256 -11.68 18.16 0.66
CA MET A 256 -12.34 18.54 -0.59
C MET A 256 -13.86 18.67 -0.43
N ALA A 257 -14.48 17.79 0.34
CA ALA A 257 -15.90 17.83 0.64
C ALA A 257 -16.29 19.04 1.50
N LEU A 258 -15.46 19.38 2.52
CA LEU A 258 -15.65 20.59 3.34
C LEU A 258 -15.60 21.86 2.48
N ALA A 259 -14.73 21.92 1.48
CA ALA A 259 -14.61 23.05 0.56
C ALA A 259 -15.83 23.22 -0.38
N GLN A 260 -16.74 22.23 -0.46
CA GLN A 260 -18.02 22.38 -1.18
C GLN A 260 -19.12 23.00 -0.30
N GLY A 261 -18.88 23.17 0.99
CA GLY A 261 -19.78 23.82 1.91
C GLY A 261 -19.69 25.35 1.90
N SER A 262 -20.41 26.01 2.80
CA SER A 262 -20.42 27.47 2.94
C SER A 262 -19.32 28.01 3.85
N ASP A 263 -18.76 27.17 4.73
CA ASP A 263 -17.91 27.61 5.84
C ASP A 263 -16.41 27.56 5.49
N TYR A 264 -16.03 26.75 4.50
CA TYR A 264 -14.68 26.56 4.04
C TYR A 264 -14.56 26.70 2.53
N SER A 265 -13.41 27.17 2.06
CA SER A 265 -12.96 27.10 0.67
C SER A 265 -11.66 26.31 0.57
N TYR A 266 -11.23 25.94 -0.62
CA TYR A 266 -9.91 25.33 -0.80
C TYR A 266 -8.79 26.19 -0.24
N ALA A 267 -8.83 27.53 -0.45
CA ALA A 267 -7.84 28.46 0.07
C ALA A 267 -7.85 28.61 1.60
N THR A 268 -8.98 28.40 2.27
CA THR A 268 -9.04 28.41 3.74
C THR A 268 -8.56 27.11 4.37
N ILE A 269 -8.61 26.00 3.64
CA ILE A 269 -8.10 24.70 4.08
C ILE A 269 -6.59 24.61 3.76
N TRP A 270 -6.21 24.70 2.48
CA TRP A 270 -4.80 24.69 2.06
C TRP A 270 -4.24 26.11 2.06
N LYS A 271 -4.01 26.65 3.26
CA LYS A 271 -3.45 27.99 3.50
C LYS A 271 -1.97 27.90 3.85
N GLU A 272 -1.24 28.99 3.71
CA GLU A 272 0.14 29.18 4.18
C GLU A 272 1.06 27.98 3.87
N GLY A 273 1.62 27.32 4.90
CA GLY A 273 2.54 26.20 4.75
C GLY A 273 1.95 24.95 4.07
N ALA A 274 0.62 24.83 3.93
CA ALA A 274 -0.02 23.75 3.18
C ALA A 274 -0.15 24.06 1.66
N ASN A 275 0.15 25.31 1.26
CA ASN A 275 0.24 25.76 -0.13
C ASN A 275 1.45 26.70 -0.30
N PRO A 276 2.70 26.20 -0.10
CA PRO A 276 3.89 27.04 -0.01
C PRO A 276 4.25 27.74 -1.32
N ASN A 277 3.73 27.27 -2.45
CA ASN A 277 3.98 27.81 -3.78
C ASN A 277 2.87 28.75 -4.27
N GLU A 278 1.92 29.11 -3.39
CA GLU A 278 0.76 29.97 -3.73
C GLU A 278 -0.02 29.46 -4.95
N ALA A 279 -0.17 28.12 -5.08
CA ALA A 279 -0.92 27.53 -6.15
C ALA A 279 -2.39 28.00 -6.12
N ALA A 280 -3.01 28.12 -7.29
CA ALA A 280 -4.38 28.64 -7.44
C ALA A 280 -5.42 27.60 -6.99
N VAL A 281 -5.43 27.23 -5.70
CA VAL A 281 -6.24 26.13 -5.13
C VAL A 281 -7.75 26.30 -5.36
N ASP A 282 -8.25 27.52 -5.47
CA ASP A 282 -9.67 27.76 -5.78
C ASP A 282 -10.08 27.34 -7.20
N THR A 283 -9.11 26.93 -8.03
CA THR A 283 -9.38 26.35 -9.37
C THR A 283 -9.47 24.84 -9.36
N ILE A 284 -9.27 24.15 -8.22
CA ILE A 284 -9.39 22.70 -8.10
C ILE A 284 -10.75 22.22 -8.65
N GLY A 285 -10.70 21.24 -9.53
CA GLY A 285 -11.88 20.65 -10.14
C GLY A 285 -12.49 21.47 -11.29
N GLN A 286 -11.98 22.65 -11.61
CA GLN A 286 -12.45 23.39 -12.80
C GLN A 286 -12.09 22.62 -14.08
N MET A 287 -13.06 22.54 -15.00
CA MET A 287 -12.91 21.85 -16.27
C MET A 287 -13.07 22.82 -17.44
N THR A 288 -12.29 22.61 -18.49
CA THR A 288 -12.48 23.24 -19.82
C THR A 288 -12.96 22.19 -20.81
N PHE A 289 -13.80 22.58 -21.74
CA PHE A 289 -14.36 21.70 -22.76
C PHE A 289 -14.05 22.26 -24.16
N GLY A 290 -13.25 21.50 -24.92
CA GLY A 290 -12.96 21.84 -26.31
C GLY A 290 -14.05 21.39 -27.29
N ALA A 291 -14.01 21.90 -28.49
CA ALA A 291 -14.91 21.47 -29.57
C ALA A 291 -14.68 20.01 -29.93
N GLY A 292 -15.76 19.24 -30.12
CA GLY A 292 -15.68 17.86 -30.58
C GLY A 292 -15.51 17.76 -32.08
N SER A 293 -14.90 16.66 -32.50
CA SER A 293 -14.76 16.27 -33.93
C SER A 293 -14.96 14.76 -34.05
N ASP A 294 -15.17 14.30 -35.31
CA ASP A 294 -15.30 12.87 -35.58
C ASP A 294 -14.08 12.08 -35.09
N TYR A 295 -14.32 10.91 -34.57
CA TYR A 295 -13.32 9.99 -34.01
C TYR A 295 -12.13 9.78 -34.95
N ALA A 296 -12.39 9.49 -36.25
CA ALA A 296 -11.31 9.21 -37.20
C ALA A 296 -10.43 10.45 -37.44
N ALA A 297 -11.03 11.65 -37.47
CA ALA A 297 -10.31 12.90 -37.65
C ALA A 297 -9.41 13.24 -36.47
N VAL A 298 -9.92 13.03 -35.24
CA VAL A 298 -9.14 13.30 -34.02
C VAL A 298 -8.01 12.27 -33.89
N LEU A 299 -8.28 10.99 -34.09
CA LEU A 299 -7.26 9.92 -33.97
C LEU A 299 -6.16 10.09 -35.06
N ALA A 300 -6.51 10.46 -36.28
CA ALA A 300 -5.52 10.70 -37.34
C ALA A 300 -4.50 11.79 -36.99
N SER A 301 -4.90 12.78 -36.17
CA SER A 301 -4.06 13.89 -35.74
C SER A 301 -3.43 13.69 -34.35
N ASP A 302 -3.75 12.60 -33.68
CA ASP A 302 -3.27 12.33 -32.31
C ASP A 302 -1.83 11.80 -32.30
N ALA A 303 -0.88 12.67 -32.00
CA ALA A 303 0.54 12.33 -31.93
C ALA A 303 0.86 11.41 -30.73
N ASN A 304 0.12 11.55 -29.64
CA ASN A 304 0.34 10.73 -28.43
C ASN A 304 -0.03 9.27 -28.67
N PHE A 305 -1.07 9.01 -29.49
CA PHE A 305 -1.43 7.66 -29.86
C PHE A 305 -0.24 6.92 -30.50
N THR A 306 0.43 7.56 -31.47
CA THR A 306 1.59 6.94 -32.13
C THR A 306 2.88 6.99 -31.31
N LYS A 307 2.96 7.89 -30.34
CA LYS A 307 4.11 8.00 -29.44
C LYS A 307 4.08 6.96 -28.31
N TYR A 308 2.91 6.70 -27.73
CA TYR A 308 2.81 5.93 -26.47
C TYR A 308 2.05 4.61 -26.61
N ILE A 309 1.20 4.43 -27.63
CA ILE A 309 0.22 3.34 -27.65
C ILE A 309 0.49 2.34 -28.76
N ALA A 310 0.49 2.78 -30.03
CA ALA A 310 0.56 1.89 -31.18
C ALA A 310 1.21 2.56 -32.39
N SER A 311 1.59 1.76 -33.38
CA SER A 311 2.19 2.26 -34.62
C SER A 311 1.21 3.05 -35.48
N THR A 312 1.73 3.84 -36.45
CA THR A 312 0.92 4.53 -37.47
C THR A 312 0.07 3.53 -38.25
N THR A 313 0.57 2.33 -38.53
CA THR A 313 -0.18 1.30 -39.27
C THR A 313 -1.40 0.82 -38.46
N GLU A 314 -1.25 0.56 -37.18
CA GLU A 314 -2.34 0.15 -36.27
C GLU A 314 -3.36 1.28 -36.10
N ARG A 315 -2.92 2.54 -36.00
CA ARG A 315 -3.80 3.71 -36.00
C ARG A 315 -4.67 3.75 -37.27
N ASP A 316 -4.05 3.60 -38.44
CA ASP A 316 -4.76 3.68 -39.71
C ASP A 316 -5.71 2.49 -39.92
N GLN A 317 -5.37 1.31 -39.43
CA GLN A 317 -6.28 0.15 -39.37
C GLN A 317 -7.49 0.42 -38.46
N LEU A 318 -7.29 1.00 -37.27
CA LEU A 318 -8.36 1.35 -36.34
C LEU A 318 -9.31 2.40 -36.96
N ILE A 319 -8.77 3.42 -37.60
CA ILE A 319 -9.55 4.41 -38.38
C ILE A 319 -10.33 3.72 -39.51
N GLY A 320 -9.71 2.82 -40.27
CA GLY A 320 -10.35 2.06 -41.32
C GLY A 320 -11.51 1.21 -40.83
N LEU A 321 -11.33 0.51 -39.71
CA LEU A 321 -12.39 -0.27 -39.08
C LEU A 321 -13.56 0.62 -38.63
N TYR A 322 -13.27 1.74 -37.94
CA TYR A 322 -14.30 2.70 -37.54
C TYR A 322 -15.11 3.22 -38.73
N ASN A 323 -14.45 3.66 -39.79
CA ASN A 323 -15.12 4.17 -40.99
C ASN A 323 -16.00 3.12 -41.72
N LEU A 324 -15.65 1.83 -41.57
CA LEU A 324 -16.41 0.72 -42.13
C LEU A 324 -17.64 0.35 -41.29
N THR A 325 -17.49 0.37 -39.96
CA THR A 325 -18.49 -0.22 -39.01
C THR A 325 -19.37 0.84 -38.37
N ALA A 326 -18.89 2.04 -38.09
CA ALA A 326 -19.57 3.03 -37.25
C ALA A 326 -19.24 4.51 -37.66
N PRO A 327 -19.23 4.88 -38.96
CA PRO A 327 -18.79 6.20 -39.40
C PRO A 327 -19.69 7.31 -38.80
N ASN A 328 -19.05 8.39 -38.32
CA ASN A 328 -19.69 9.57 -37.73
C ASN A 328 -20.61 9.31 -36.54
N THR A 329 -20.38 8.21 -35.79
CA THR A 329 -21.19 7.88 -34.60
C THR A 329 -20.55 8.32 -33.33
N VAL A 330 -19.25 8.61 -33.31
CA VAL A 330 -18.48 9.00 -32.13
C VAL A 330 -17.84 10.36 -32.32
N THR A 331 -18.17 11.28 -31.43
CA THR A 331 -17.50 12.59 -31.32
C THR A 331 -16.43 12.49 -30.23
N VAL A 332 -15.19 12.89 -30.54
CA VAL A 332 -14.10 13.02 -29.59
C VAL A 332 -13.80 14.48 -29.33
N SER A 333 -13.82 14.88 -28.08
CA SER A 333 -13.40 16.20 -27.62
C SER A 333 -12.25 16.10 -26.63
N ARG A 334 -11.48 17.18 -26.53
CA ARG A 334 -10.38 17.33 -25.56
C ARG A 334 -10.69 18.51 -24.67
N GLY A 335 -10.17 18.46 -23.48
CA GLY A 335 -10.25 19.56 -22.52
C GLY A 335 -9.28 19.29 -21.39
N THR A 336 -9.40 20.08 -20.35
CA THR A 336 -8.54 19.99 -19.18
C THR A 336 -9.36 19.93 -17.90
N VAL A 337 -8.78 19.35 -16.85
CA VAL A 337 -9.28 19.41 -15.49
C VAL A 337 -8.14 19.85 -14.57
N ASN A 338 -8.40 20.80 -13.67
CA ASN A 338 -7.42 21.24 -12.69
C ASN A 338 -7.38 20.29 -11.51
N LEU A 339 -6.28 19.58 -11.35
CA LEU A 339 -6.05 18.62 -10.28
C LEU A 339 -4.95 19.10 -9.31
N PRO A 340 -5.12 18.96 -7.98
CA PRO A 340 -4.07 19.26 -7.04
C PRO A 340 -2.93 18.25 -7.15
N TYR A 341 -1.70 18.72 -7.15
CA TYR A 341 -0.51 17.89 -7.20
C TYR A 341 0.28 18.03 -5.91
N TYR A 342 0.52 16.90 -5.25
CA TYR A 342 1.11 16.85 -3.90
C TYR A 342 2.58 16.43 -3.91
N LEU A 343 3.12 16.00 -5.06
CA LEU A 343 4.51 15.63 -5.27
C LEU A 343 5.33 16.79 -5.84
N GLU A 344 6.64 16.69 -5.73
CA GLU A 344 7.57 17.59 -6.39
C GLU A 344 7.70 17.26 -7.88
N THR A 345 7.86 18.27 -8.72
CA THR A 345 8.12 18.10 -10.18
C THR A 345 9.53 18.54 -10.55
N GLY A 346 10.23 19.25 -9.67
CA GLY A 346 11.57 19.76 -9.84
C GLY A 346 12.67 18.73 -9.65
N ALA A 347 13.78 19.14 -9.02
CA ALA A 347 14.95 18.29 -8.78
C ALA A 347 14.66 17.10 -7.85
N ASN A 348 13.72 17.26 -6.93
CA ASN A 348 13.38 16.28 -5.91
C ASN A 348 12.17 15.39 -6.30
N TRP A 349 11.77 15.38 -7.57
CA TRP A 349 10.60 14.66 -8.07
C TRP A 349 10.55 13.17 -7.69
N ASN A 350 11.70 12.53 -7.52
CA ASN A 350 11.85 11.11 -7.22
C ASN A 350 12.47 10.82 -5.84
N THR A 351 12.66 11.85 -5.02
CA THR A 351 13.28 11.71 -3.68
C THR A 351 12.42 12.28 -2.55
N GLN A 352 11.47 13.16 -2.86
CA GLN A 352 10.60 13.80 -1.88
C GLN A 352 9.20 13.17 -1.92
N PRO A 353 8.79 12.41 -0.89
CA PRO A 353 7.41 11.92 -0.76
C PRO A 353 6.45 13.05 -0.38
N PHE A 354 5.17 12.73 -0.23
CA PHE A 354 4.19 13.69 0.32
C PHE A 354 4.67 14.24 1.67
N GLU A 355 4.43 15.53 1.85
CA GLU A 355 4.60 16.23 3.12
C GLU A 355 3.23 16.55 3.71
N SER A 356 3.06 16.42 5.02
CA SER A 356 1.81 16.79 5.68
C SER A 356 1.61 18.31 5.74
N GLY A 357 0.38 18.74 5.46
CA GLY A 357 -0.07 20.13 5.59
C GLY A 357 -0.27 20.58 7.04
N SER A 358 -0.24 19.68 8.02
CA SER A 358 -0.44 19.98 9.44
C SER A 358 0.68 19.43 10.30
N THR A 359 0.84 19.99 11.50
CA THR A 359 1.62 19.35 12.57
C THR A 359 0.94 18.05 13.01
N SER A 360 1.70 16.99 13.25
CA SER A 360 1.19 15.69 13.70
C SER A 360 0.48 15.80 15.05
N LEU A 361 -0.76 15.28 15.11
CA LEU A 361 -1.52 15.20 16.36
C LEU A 361 -0.82 14.31 17.40
N ALA A 362 -0.03 13.31 17.00
CA ALA A 362 0.76 12.50 17.92
C ALA A 362 1.82 13.36 18.61
N ILE A 363 2.56 14.16 17.85
CA ILE A 363 3.58 15.07 18.38
C ILE A 363 2.95 16.15 19.28
N ILE A 364 1.80 16.68 18.90
CA ILE A 364 1.05 17.64 19.73
C ILE A 364 0.68 16.98 21.06
N ASN A 365 0.07 15.78 21.01
CA ASN A 365 -0.37 15.05 22.21
C ASN A 365 0.78 14.73 23.17
N ASP A 366 1.95 14.35 22.64
CA ASP A 366 3.15 14.14 23.47
C ASP A 366 3.61 15.45 24.13
N ALA A 367 3.73 16.50 23.34
CA ALA A 367 4.24 17.79 23.82
C ALA A 367 3.36 18.42 24.88
N VAL A 368 2.04 18.39 24.76
CA VAL A 368 1.10 19.01 25.70
C VAL A 368 0.92 18.22 27.00
N THR A 369 1.62 17.11 27.18
CA THR A 369 1.77 16.47 28.50
C THR A 369 2.57 17.34 29.47
N ASP A 370 3.41 18.25 28.96
CA ASP A 370 4.06 19.30 29.73
C ASP A 370 3.13 20.53 29.83
N GLU A 371 2.81 20.98 31.04
CA GLU A 371 1.89 22.10 31.28
C GLU A 371 2.38 23.42 30.64
N ALA A 372 3.70 23.66 30.59
CA ALA A 372 4.24 24.88 29.99
C ALA A 372 4.12 24.83 28.44
N GLU A 373 4.33 23.68 27.82
CA GLU A 373 4.12 23.48 26.38
C GLU A 373 2.61 23.48 26.03
N LEU A 374 1.73 22.94 26.88
CA LEU A 374 0.27 23.08 26.70
C LEU A 374 -0.17 24.55 26.67
N ASN A 375 0.34 25.38 27.57
CA ASN A 375 0.04 26.79 27.60
C ASN A 375 0.60 27.50 26.35
N ASN A 376 1.85 27.22 25.97
CA ASN A 376 2.49 27.76 24.77
C ASN A 376 1.71 27.37 23.49
N PHE A 377 1.32 26.13 23.33
CA PHE A 377 0.54 25.68 22.19
C PHE A 377 -0.85 26.32 22.16
N SER A 378 -1.51 26.47 23.33
CA SER A 378 -2.81 27.12 23.46
C SER A 378 -2.74 28.59 23.08
N GLU A 379 -1.69 29.32 23.47
CA GLU A 379 -1.47 30.74 23.08
C GLU A 379 -1.30 30.88 21.55
N GLN A 380 -0.58 29.94 20.93
CA GLN A 380 -0.43 29.93 19.46
C GLN A 380 -1.77 29.60 18.75
N LEU A 381 -2.58 28.67 19.25
CA LEU A 381 -3.94 28.42 18.74
C LEU A 381 -4.79 29.69 18.78
N VAL A 382 -4.80 30.41 19.92
CA VAL A 382 -5.51 31.71 20.05
C VAL A 382 -4.94 32.73 19.06
N GLY A 383 -3.62 32.79 18.88
CA GLY A 383 -2.96 33.66 17.90
C GLY A 383 -3.43 33.42 16.46
N TYR A 384 -3.78 32.15 16.12
CA TYR A 384 -4.38 31.76 14.83
C TYR A 384 -5.91 31.85 14.80
N GLY A 385 -6.55 32.32 15.89
CA GLY A 385 -8.01 32.44 15.98
C GLY A 385 -8.73 31.13 16.28
N ILE A 386 -8.02 30.09 16.71
CA ILE A 386 -8.55 28.76 17.04
C ILE A 386 -8.85 28.71 18.54
N ASN A 387 -10.02 28.19 18.91
CA ASN A 387 -10.40 28.02 20.31
C ASN A 387 -9.72 26.75 20.89
N PRO A 388 -8.78 26.88 21.86
CA PRO A 388 -8.07 25.73 22.41
C PRO A 388 -8.99 24.68 23.05
N SER A 389 -10.05 25.13 23.75
CA SER A 389 -10.97 24.18 24.41
C SER A 389 -11.74 23.32 23.40
N GLU A 390 -12.11 23.90 22.26
CA GLU A 390 -12.79 23.15 21.19
C GLU A 390 -11.80 22.23 20.45
N PHE A 391 -10.59 22.72 20.20
CA PHE A 391 -9.55 21.91 19.55
C PHE A 391 -9.18 20.68 20.39
N PHE A 392 -8.91 20.85 21.70
CA PHE A 392 -8.53 19.74 22.58
C PHE A 392 -9.69 18.79 22.93
N ALA A 393 -10.94 19.22 22.72
CA ALA A 393 -12.10 18.33 22.92
C ALA A 393 -12.15 17.21 21.87
N ASP A 394 -11.78 17.49 20.63
CA ASP A 394 -11.70 16.53 19.53
C ASP A 394 -10.72 17.02 18.45
N PRO A 395 -9.40 16.82 18.67
CA PRO A 395 -8.38 17.33 17.72
C PRO A 395 -8.50 16.76 16.31
N ALA A 396 -8.97 15.51 16.17
CA ALA A 396 -9.10 14.86 14.87
C ALA A 396 -10.19 15.53 14.02
N SER A 397 -11.31 15.90 14.61
CA SER A 397 -12.40 16.62 13.91
C SER A 397 -12.07 18.09 13.63
N LYS A 398 -11.00 18.62 14.23
CA LYS A 398 -10.53 20.01 14.08
C LYS A 398 -9.23 20.13 13.27
N LEU A 399 -8.84 19.06 12.59
CA LEU A 399 -7.59 19.00 11.82
C LEU A 399 -7.51 20.13 10.78
N GLN A 400 -8.62 20.46 10.09
CA GLN A 400 -8.69 21.54 9.09
C GLN A 400 -8.31 22.92 9.66
N ASP A 401 -8.49 23.12 10.95
CA ASP A 401 -8.21 24.41 11.59
C ASP A 401 -6.70 24.67 11.69
N ILE A 402 -5.90 23.60 11.85
CA ILE A 402 -4.42 23.68 11.98
C ILE A 402 -3.66 23.43 10.68
N ILE A 403 -4.30 23.02 9.59
CA ILE A 403 -3.65 22.86 8.28
C ILE A 403 -3.02 24.19 7.86
N GLY A 404 -1.76 24.15 7.41
CA GLY A 404 -0.97 25.29 6.96
C GLY A 404 -0.22 26.02 8.07
N TYR A 405 -0.62 25.90 9.32
CA TYR A 405 0.07 26.57 10.41
C TYR A 405 1.30 25.81 10.92
N THR A 406 2.27 26.58 11.38
CA THR A 406 3.49 26.05 12.00
C THR A 406 3.49 26.42 13.48
N PHE A 407 3.67 25.41 14.33
CA PHE A 407 3.72 25.58 15.77
C PHE A 407 5.13 25.37 16.30
N THR A 408 5.51 26.16 17.30
CA THR A 408 6.87 26.18 17.87
C THR A 408 6.86 25.90 19.37
N LYS A 409 7.85 25.15 19.82
CA LYS A 409 8.12 24.89 21.24
C LYS A 409 8.60 26.16 21.95
N LEU A 410 8.57 26.18 23.27
CA LEU A 410 9.11 27.28 24.09
C LEU A 410 10.56 27.62 23.77
N ASN A 411 11.36 26.68 23.32
CA ASN A 411 12.75 26.93 22.91
C ASN A 411 12.88 27.48 21.48
N GLY A 412 11.77 27.76 20.78
CA GLY A 412 11.71 28.30 19.42
C GLY A 412 11.88 27.28 18.29
N SER A 413 12.12 26.00 18.57
CA SER A 413 12.14 24.97 17.53
C SER A 413 10.71 24.58 17.12
N GLN A 414 10.51 24.12 15.88
CA GLN A 414 9.21 23.59 15.46
C GLN A 414 8.87 22.31 16.22
N TYR A 415 7.58 22.07 16.48
CA TYR A 415 7.11 20.79 17.04
C TYR A 415 7.36 19.65 16.08
N ASP A 416 7.03 19.84 14.81
CA ASP A 416 7.10 18.82 13.77
C ASP A 416 7.93 19.36 12.58
N THR A 417 9.12 18.80 12.37
CA THR A 417 10.04 19.16 11.28
C THR A 417 9.98 18.19 10.11
N ASP A 418 9.53 16.97 10.34
CA ASP A 418 9.58 15.89 9.35
C ASP A 418 8.32 15.85 8.50
N ARG A 419 7.20 16.40 9.00
CA ARG A 419 5.93 16.56 8.27
C ARG A 419 5.48 15.26 7.61
N LEU A 420 5.55 14.13 8.34
CA LEU A 420 5.17 12.83 7.83
C LEU A 420 3.66 12.73 7.60
N VAL A 421 3.28 12.15 6.46
CA VAL A 421 1.86 11.87 6.16
C VAL A 421 1.47 10.52 6.78
N THR A 422 0.82 10.59 7.94
CA THR A 422 0.36 9.47 8.77
C THR A 422 -1.11 9.69 9.15
N GLN A 423 -1.72 8.76 9.89
CA GLN A 423 -3.07 8.98 10.44
C GLN A 423 -3.18 10.21 11.35
N TYR A 424 -2.08 10.66 11.92
CA TYR A 424 -2.03 11.82 12.83
C TYR A 424 -1.87 13.16 12.10
N ALA A 425 -1.51 13.12 10.81
CA ALA A 425 -1.35 14.27 9.94
C ALA A 425 -1.58 13.86 8.47
N PRO A 426 -2.83 13.44 8.11
CA PRO A 426 -3.09 12.69 6.89
C PRO A 426 -3.25 13.54 5.61
N VAL A 427 -3.42 14.87 5.74
CA VAL A 427 -3.70 15.75 4.60
C VAL A 427 -2.39 16.28 4.00
N PRO A 428 -2.08 16.01 2.72
CA PRO A 428 -0.83 16.43 2.12
C PRO A 428 -0.83 17.91 1.72
N VAL A 429 0.37 18.50 1.65
CA VAL A 429 0.66 19.83 1.09
C VAL A 429 0.37 19.84 -0.41
N ILE A 430 -0.32 20.87 -0.90
CA ILE A 430 -0.46 21.10 -2.34
C ILE A 430 0.80 21.80 -2.86
N LYS A 431 1.53 21.16 -3.78
CA LYS A 431 2.73 21.72 -4.41
C LYS A 431 2.41 22.55 -5.65
N SER A 432 1.40 22.11 -6.43
CA SER A 432 0.90 22.80 -7.62
C SER A 432 -0.55 22.42 -7.93
N ILE A 433 -1.16 23.17 -8.84
CA ILE A 433 -2.38 22.77 -9.53
C ILE A 433 -1.99 22.45 -10.96
N GLU A 434 -2.25 21.20 -11.39
CA GLU A 434 -1.96 20.78 -12.76
C GLU A 434 -3.21 20.84 -13.63
N GLU A 435 -3.07 21.44 -14.79
CA GLU A 435 -4.07 21.41 -15.86
C GLU A 435 -3.91 20.10 -16.64
N VAL A 436 -4.68 19.07 -16.24
CA VAL A 436 -4.57 17.71 -16.78
C VAL A 436 -5.46 17.54 -17.99
N ASN A 437 -4.84 17.17 -19.14
CA ASN A 437 -5.56 16.88 -20.38
C ASN A 437 -6.40 15.61 -20.26
N TYR A 438 -7.63 15.65 -20.79
CA TYR A 438 -8.48 14.48 -20.95
C TYR A 438 -8.89 14.23 -22.41
N LEU A 439 -9.23 12.96 -22.71
CA LEU A 439 -10.00 12.56 -23.88
C LEU A 439 -11.43 12.26 -23.45
N LEU A 440 -12.40 12.78 -24.19
CA LEU A 440 -13.83 12.55 -23.97
C LEU A 440 -14.48 12.05 -25.27
N PHE A 441 -15.02 10.84 -25.21
CA PHE A 441 -15.77 10.19 -26.30
C PHE A 441 -17.25 10.27 -26.00
N THR A 442 -18.05 10.78 -26.93
CA THR A 442 -19.51 10.93 -26.78
C THR A 442 -20.25 10.43 -28.03
N PRO A 443 -21.47 9.93 -27.88
CA PRO A 443 -22.34 9.63 -29.02
C PRO A 443 -22.61 10.90 -29.81
N THR A 444 -22.52 10.83 -31.18
CA THR A 444 -22.93 11.90 -32.04
C THR A 444 -24.46 11.87 -32.18
N ASP A 445 -25.14 13.00 -31.92
CA ASP A 445 -26.59 13.17 -32.11
C ASP A 445 -27.50 12.22 -31.28
N LYS A 446 -27.01 11.68 -30.14
CA LYS A 446 -27.81 10.82 -29.24
C LYS A 446 -27.77 11.31 -27.79
N THR A 447 -28.84 11.00 -27.06
CA THR A 447 -28.91 11.23 -25.62
C THR A 447 -28.03 10.21 -24.89
N MET A 448 -27.13 10.67 -24.05
CA MET A 448 -26.26 9.82 -23.25
C MET A 448 -27.01 9.20 -22.05
N LYS A 449 -26.81 7.91 -21.81
CA LYS A 449 -27.29 7.17 -20.65
C LYS A 449 -26.43 7.40 -19.40
N GLY A 450 -25.15 7.75 -19.57
CA GLY A 450 -24.21 7.94 -18.47
C GLY A 450 -22.80 8.16 -18.96
N LEU A 451 -21.85 8.14 -18.02
CA LEU A 451 -20.43 8.35 -18.25
C LEU A 451 -19.60 7.22 -17.63
N VAL A 452 -18.51 6.86 -18.29
CA VAL A 452 -17.47 5.97 -17.79
C VAL A 452 -16.18 6.75 -17.60
N ILE A 453 -15.57 6.65 -16.42
CA ILE A 453 -14.21 7.12 -16.17
C ILE A 453 -13.26 5.93 -16.41
N TYR A 454 -12.28 6.10 -17.31
CA TYR A 454 -11.28 5.08 -17.62
C TYR A 454 -9.90 5.46 -17.12
N GLN A 455 -9.22 4.50 -16.48
CA GLN A 455 -7.82 4.61 -16.09
C GLN A 455 -6.96 3.54 -16.75
N HIS A 456 -5.91 3.98 -17.45
CA HIS A 456 -4.97 3.12 -18.16
C HIS A 456 -3.98 2.37 -17.27
N GLY A 457 -3.30 1.38 -17.82
CA GLY A 457 -2.22 0.61 -17.17
C GLY A 457 -0.87 1.32 -17.15
N ILE A 458 0.08 0.74 -16.41
CA ILE A 458 1.45 1.28 -16.35
C ILE A 458 2.10 1.31 -17.75
N THR A 459 2.98 2.28 -17.97
CA THR A 459 3.64 2.53 -19.29
C THR A 459 2.70 2.84 -20.45
N SER A 460 1.43 3.06 -20.18
CA SER A 460 0.40 3.40 -21.15
C SER A 460 0.00 4.89 -21.06
N ALA A 461 -1.10 5.27 -21.72
CA ALA A 461 -1.65 6.62 -21.69
C ALA A 461 -3.17 6.59 -21.95
N LYS A 462 -3.85 7.74 -21.72
CA LYS A 462 -5.31 7.91 -21.96
C LYS A 462 -5.74 7.52 -23.38
N GLU A 463 -4.85 7.61 -24.34
CA GLU A 463 -5.08 7.24 -25.75
C GLU A 463 -5.38 5.74 -25.93
N ASN A 464 -5.10 4.88 -24.94
CA ASN A 464 -5.56 3.49 -24.94
C ASN A 464 -7.09 3.36 -25.10
N SER A 465 -7.83 4.36 -24.65
CA SER A 465 -9.29 4.40 -24.77
C SER A 465 -9.82 4.38 -26.21
N TYR A 466 -9.02 4.78 -27.21
CA TYR A 466 -9.43 4.68 -28.60
C TYR A 466 -9.79 3.25 -29.05
N PHE A 467 -9.20 2.24 -28.44
CA PHE A 467 -9.44 0.84 -28.85
C PHE A 467 -10.80 0.29 -28.44
N PHE A 468 -11.43 0.82 -27.37
CA PHE A 468 -12.67 0.25 -26.83
C PHE A 468 -13.80 1.24 -26.59
N ALA A 469 -13.51 2.56 -26.52
CA ALA A 469 -14.53 3.56 -26.20
C ALA A 469 -15.70 3.56 -27.18
N ASN A 470 -15.46 3.22 -28.45
CA ASN A 470 -16.49 3.11 -29.49
C ASN A 470 -17.60 2.13 -29.10
N ASN A 471 -17.26 1.01 -28.43
CA ASN A 471 -18.24 0.01 -28.01
C ASN A 471 -19.14 0.51 -26.88
N LEU A 472 -18.62 1.33 -25.96
CA LEU A 472 -19.41 1.98 -24.91
C LEU A 472 -20.28 3.10 -25.49
N VAL A 473 -19.73 3.89 -26.42
CA VAL A 473 -20.46 4.96 -27.11
C VAL A 473 -21.60 4.40 -27.99
N ALA A 474 -21.42 3.23 -28.61
CA ALA A 474 -22.48 2.56 -29.33
C ALA A 474 -23.68 2.18 -28.44
N ASN A 475 -23.46 2.02 -27.12
CA ASN A 475 -24.48 1.78 -26.11
C ASN A 475 -24.95 3.09 -25.42
N ASP A 476 -24.63 4.25 -26.00
CA ASP A 476 -24.99 5.59 -25.52
C ASP A 476 -24.29 6.01 -24.21
N TYR A 477 -23.11 5.44 -23.87
CA TYR A 477 -22.29 5.89 -22.75
C TYR A 477 -21.14 6.77 -23.25
N ALA A 478 -20.91 7.91 -22.58
CA ALA A 478 -19.69 8.68 -22.77
C ALA A 478 -18.51 8.02 -22.06
N VAL A 479 -17.28 8.25 -22.53
CA VAL A 479 -16.05 7.77 -21.88
C VAL A 479 -15.09 8.94 -21.71
N ILE A 480 -14.61 9.17 -20.48
CA ILE A 480 -13.55 10.14 -20.18
C ILE A 480 -12.31 9.42 -19.66
N ALA A 481 -11.13 9.82 -20.17
CA ALA A 481 -9.84 9.25 -19.78
C ALA A 481 -8.81 10.34 -19.51
N ILE A 482 -8.01 10.19 -18.45
CA ILE A 482 -6.86 11.02 -18.10
C ILE A 482 -5.58 10.18 -18.02
N ASP A 483 -4.43 10.82 -18.13
CA ASP A 483 -3.15 10.18 -17.83
C ASP A 483 -2.92 10.12 -16.30
N ALA A 484 -2.35 9.04 -15.83
CA ALA A 484 -1.78 8.97 -14.49
C ALA A 484 -0.53 9.89 -14.39
N PRO A 485 -0.13 10.33 -13.19
CA PRO A 485 1.13 11.06 -13.01
C PRO A 485 2.32 10.37 -13.68
N ILE A 486 3.21 11.15 -14.26
CA ILE A 486 4.44 10.69 -14.94
C ILE A 486 4.15 9.79 -16.18
N HIS A 487 2.92 9.76 -16.68
CA HIS A 487 2.54 9.07 -17.92
C HIS A 487 2.01 10.05 -18.98
N GLY A 488 2.12 9.68 -20.24
CA GLY A 488 1.53 10.42 -21.34
C GLY A 488 1.92 11.91 -21.33
N ASP A 489 0.91 12.77 -21.39
CA ASP A 489 1.07 14.24 -21.33
C ASP A 489 1.57 14.73 -19.96
N ARG A 490 1.48 13.90 -18.90
CA ARG A 490 1.94 14.23 -17.54
C ARG A 490 3.37 13.76 -17.27
N SER A 491 4.08 13.27 -18.30
CA SER A 491 5.52 13.04 -18.20
C SER A 491 6.24 14.35 -17.91
N LEU A 492 7.16 14.37 -16.93
CA LEU A 492 7.89 15.59 -16.57
C LEU A 492 8.85 16.02 -17.68
N ASP A 493 9.41 15.06 -18.40
CA ASP A 493 10.16 15.17 -19.64
C ASP A 493 10.33 13.78 -20.30
N GLU A 494 11.17 13.67 -21.32
CA GLU A 494 11.39 12.39 -22.03
C GLU A 494 12.07 11.31 -21.17
N GLN A 495 12.87 11.68 -20.19
CA GLN A 495 13.57 10.76 -19.29
C GLN A 495 12.76 10.48 -18.01
N ARG A 496 12.05 11.51 -17.50
CA ARG A 496 11.18 11.42 -16.32
C ARG A 496 9.75 11.06 -16.73
N SER A 497 9.62 9.85 -17.29
CA SER A 497 8.39 9.32 -17.88
C SER A 497 8.30 7.82 -17.62
N ALA A 498 7.16 7.35 -17.11
CA ALA A 498 6.88 5.92 -16.96
C ALA A 498 6.78 5.19 -18.33
N ASN A 499 6.44 5.90 -19.39
CA ASN A 499 6.41 5.36 -20.75
C ASN A 499 7.83 5.05 -21.27
N ALA A 500 8.83 5.82 -20.85
CA ALA A 500 10.24 5.61 -21.22
C ALA A 500 10.94 4.65 -20.24
N ASN A 501 10.64 4.77 -18.95
CA ASN A 501 11.23 3.97 -17.88
C ASN A 501 10.20 3.73 -16.77
N VAL A 502 9.73 2.51 -16.65
CA VAL A 502 8.75 2.12 -15.62
C VAL A 502 9.19 2.47 -14.20
N LEU A 503 10.50 2.47 -13.93
CA LEU A 503 11.06 2.82 -12.63
C LEU A 503 10.90 4.30 -12.27
N ALA A 504 10.59 5.18 -13.23
CA ALA A 504 10.25 6.57 -12.94
C ALA A 504 8.96 6.67 -12.08
N TYR A 505 8.00 5.78 -12.30
CA TYR A 505 6.77 5.71 -11.51
C TYR A 505 6.89 4.73 -10.32
N MET A 506 7.45 3.53 -10.56
CA MET A 506 7.58 2.49 -9.53
C MET A 506 8.61 2.84 -8.45
N ASN A 507 9.60 3.64 -8.75
CA ASN A 507 10.64 4.19 -7.86
C ASN A 507 11.14 3.22 -6.76
N LEU A 508 11.72 2.10 -7.17
CA LEU A 508 12.22 1.09 -6.23
C LEU A 508 13.34 1.61 -5.30
N SER A 509 13.96 2.73 -5.66
CA SER A 509 15.03 3.35 -4.87
C SER A 509 14.51 4.19 -3.70
N VAL A 510 13.29 4.75 -3.78
CA VAL A 510 12.69 5.56 -2.73
C VAL A 510 11.22 5.15 -2.57
N LEU A 511 11.01 4.10 -1.79
CA LEU A 511 9.70 3.46 -1.61
C LEU A 511 8.57 4.41 -1.19
N PRO A 512 8.78 5.43 -0.32
CA PRO A 512 7.75 6.40 0.00
C PRO A 512 7.28 7.22 -1.21
N VAL A 513 8.17 7.53 -2.16
CA VAL A 513 7.77 8.22 -3.42
C VAL A 513 7.00 7.27 -4.33
N ALA A 514 7.38 5.99 -4.42
CA ALA A 514 6.60 4.99 -5.15
C ALA A 514 5.15 4.90 -4.62
N ARG A 515 5.00 4.80 -3.29
CA ARG A 515 3.70 4.84 -2.62
C ARG A 515 2.90 6.10 -3.00
N ASP A 516 3.55 7.24 -2.97
CA ASP A 516 2.88 8.53 -3.16
C ASP A 516 2.57 8.85 -4.63
N ASN A 517 3.31 8.28 -5.60
CA ASN A 517 2.89 8.25 -7.01
C ASN A 517 1.55 7.51 -7.18
N ILE A 518 1.39 6.39 -6.48
CA ILE A 518 0.15 5.60 -6.48
C ILE A 518 -0.98 6.37 -5.79
N ARG A 519 -0.72 6.97 -4.61
CA ARG A 519 -1.69 7.81 -3.89
C ARG A 519 -2.11 9.05 -4.68
N GLN A 520 -1.17 9.72 -5.37
CA GLN A 520 -1.47 10.85 -6.25
C GLN A 520 -2.45 10.43 -7.34
N SER A 521 -2.19 9.29 -8.00
CA SER A 521 -3.08 8.76 -9.04
C SER A 521 -4.49 8.48 -8.52
N MET A 522 -4.62 7.96 -7.29
CA MET A 522 -5.92 7.73 -6.67
C MET A 522 -6.65 9.03 -6.31
N LEU A 523 -5.93 10.03 -5.78
CA LEU A 523 -6.47 11.35 -5.46
C LEU A 523 -6.91 12.10 -6.72
N ASP A 524 -6.20 11.92 -7.84
CA ASP A 524 -6.59 12.46 -9.15
C ASP A 524 -7.95 11.90 -9.59
N LEU A 525 -8.18 10.58 -9.44
CA LEU A 525 -9.46 9.94 -9.78
C LEU A 525 -10.59 10.42 -8.87
N ILE A 526 -10.34 10.59 -7.57
CA ILE A 526 -11.31 11.12 -6.61
C ILE A 526 -11.65 12.56 -6.97
N THR A 527 -10.65 13.38 -7.32
CA THR A 527 -10.83 14.80 -7.69
C THR A 527 -11.52 14.93 -9.05
N LEU A 528 -11.18 14.10 -10.04
CA LEU A 528 -11.88 14.05 -11.34
C LEU A 528 -13.36 13.72 -11.14
N ARG A 529 -13.66 12.74 -10.27
CA ARG A 529 -15.06 12.41 -9.96
C ARG A 529 -15.81 13.59 -9.33
N LEU A 530 -15.18 14.29 -8.38
CA LEU A 530 -15.72 15.52 -7.79
C LEU A 530 -15.95 16.60 -8.86
N ALA A 531 -14.95 16.84 -9.72
CA ALA A 531 -15.04 17.82 -10.81
C ALA A 531 -16.23 17.55 -11.73
N LEU A 532 -16.46 16.30 -12.10
CA LEU A 532 -17.61 15.88 -12.90
C LEU A 532 -18.95 16.07 -12.17
N GLY A 533 -18.96 16.13 -10.85
CA GLY A 533 -20.16 16.39 -10.05
C GLY A 533 -20.45 17.86 -9.82
N THR A 534 -19.48 18.77 -10.00
CA THR A 534 -19.59 20.19 -9.66
C THR A 534 -19.61 21.13 -10.87
N ASN A 535 -19.11 20.70 -12.02
CA ASN A 535 -19.09 21.54 -13.23
C ASN A 535 -20.44 21.56 -13.95
N SER A 536 -20.75 22.68 -14.59
CA SER A 536 -21.88 22.82 -15.51
C SER A 536 -21.53 22.29 -16.89
N PHE A 537 -22.40 21.46 -17.46
CA PHE A 537 -22.22 20.89 -18.79
C PHE A 537 -23.02 21.60 -19.89
N ALA A 538 -23.71 22.71 -19.57
CA ALA A 538 -24.49 23.46 -20.57
C ALA A 538 -23.61 23.96 -21.72
N GLY A 539 -23.97 23.63 -22.97
CA GLY A 539 -23.20 23.98 -24.17
C GLY A 539 -21.90 23.16 -24.38
N THR A 540 -21.70 22.06 -23.62
CA THR A 540 -20.54 21.18 -23.75
C THR A 540 -20.96 19.83 -24.38
N ALA A 541 -19.95 18.97 -24.65
CA ALA A 541 -20.17 17.60 -25.14
C ALA A 541 -20.91 16.70 -24.12
N LEU A 542 -21.01 17.10 -22.85
CA LEU A 542 -21.76 16.38 -21.79
C LEU A 542 -23.10 17.02 -21.47
N GLU A 543 -23.61 17.92 -22.32
CA GLU A 543 -24.91 18.55 -22.07
C GLU A 543 -26.04 17.51 -21.93
N GLY A 544 -26.83 17.67 -20.86
CA GLY A 544 -27.93 16.76 -20.53
C GLY A 544 -27.56 15.55 -19.69
N VAL A 545 -26.29 15.33 -19.37
CA VAL A 545 -25.87 14.27 -18.44
C VAL A 545 -25.97 14.76 -16.99
N ASP A 546 -26.67 14.03 -16.16
CA ASP A 546 -26.74 14.27 -14.72
C ASP A 546 -25.87 13.25 -13.99
N LEU A 547 -24.66 13.66 -13.59
CA LEU A 547 -23.69 12.80 -12.89
C LEU A 547 -23.82 12.86 -11.36
N VAL A 548 -24.80 13.58 -10.84
CA VAL A 548 -25.14 13.62 -9.42
C VAL A 548 -26.17 12.52 -9.10
N THR A 549 -27.26 12.45 -9.86
CA THR A 549 -28.31 11.44 -9.65
C THR A 549 -28.04 10.13 -10.39
N ASN A 550 -27.22 10.15 -11.45
CA ASN A 550 -26.74 8.98 -12.19
C ASN A 550 -25.19 8.97 -12.20
N PRO A 551 -24.56 8.49 -11.12
CA PRO A 551 -23.10 8.51 -10.97
C PRO A 551 -22.37 7.78 -12.10
N PRO A 552 -21.16 8.18 -12.46
CA PRO A 552 -20.38 7.50 -13.48
C PRO A 552 -19.96 6.10 -13.05
N SER A 553 -19.73 5.23 -14.04
CA SER A 553 -19.05 3.95 -13.88
C SER A 553 -17.54 4.14 -13.94
N PHE A 554 -16.78 3.19 -13.37
CA PHE A 554 -15.31 3.16 -13.46
C PHE A 554 -14.83 1.92 -14.22
N ILE A 555 -13.85 2.08 -15.10
CA ILE A 555 -13.11 0.99 -15.73
C ILE A 555 -11.62 1.22 -15.51
N GLY A 556 -10.93 0.25 -14.92
CA GLY A 556 -9.47 0.26 -14.77
C GLY A 556 -8.84 -0.99 -15.34
N HIS A 557 -7.79 -0.84 -16.16
CA HIS A 557 -7.02 -1.94 -16.70
C HIS A 557 -5.64 -1.98 -16.07
N SER A 558 -5.18 -3.17 -15.61
CA SER A 558 -3.84 -3.35 -15.04
C SER A 558 -3.61 -2.40 -13.85
N LEU A 559 -2.57 -1.55 -13.88
CA LEU A 559 -2.36 -0.50 -12.89
C LEU A 559 -3.63 0.33 -12.66
N GLY A 560 -4.40 0.66 -13.72
CA GLY A 560 -5.65 1.40 -13.59
C GLY A 560 -6.69 0.69 -12.71
N GLY A 561 -6.71 -0.64 -12.70
CA GLY A 561 -7.53 -1.43 -11.78
C GLY A 561 -6.98 -1.43 -10.35
N ILE A 562 -5.64 -1.49 -10.19
CA ILE A 562 -4.94 -1.37 -8.91
C ILE A 562 -5.26 -0.02 -8.24
N LEU A 563 -5.19 1.07 -9.02
CA LEU A 563 -5.54 2.43 -8.57
C LEU A 563 -7.04 2.58 -8.30
N GLY A 564 -7.87 1.92 -9.13
CA GLY A 564 -9.32 2.04 -9.10
C GLY A 564 -9.96 1.46 -7.84
N VAL A 565 -9.45 0.33 -7.32
CA VAL A 565 -10.02 -0.28 -6.11
C VAL A 565 -10.00 0.67 -4.92
N PRO A 566 -8.85 1.28 -4.51
CA PRO A 566 -8.82 2.25 -3.42
C PRO A 566 -9.58 3.54 -3.74
N ALA A 567 -9.44 4.06 -4.97
CA ALA A 567 -10.11 5.30 -5.36
C ALA A 567 -11.65 5.17 -5.28
N VAL A 568 -12.22 4.09 -5.82
CA VAL A 568 -13.67 3.83 -5.75
C VAL A 568 -14.11 3.52 -4.32
N ALA A 569 -13.32 2.74 -3.56
CA ALA A 569 -13.60 2.43 -2.16
C ALA A 569 -13.73 3.71 -1.33
N GLN A 570 -12.75 4.59 -1.40
CA GLN A 570 -12.77 5.85 -0.65
C GLN A 570 -13.82 6.83 -1.18
N SER A 571 -14.03 6.88 -2.50
CA SER A 571 -15.08 7.72 -3.10
C SER A 571 -16.47 7.32 -2.62
N ASN A 572 -16.77 6.02 -2.54
CA ASN A 572 -18.08 5.51 -2.14
C ASN A 572 -18.24 5.39 -0.61
N THR A 573 -17.18 5.58 0.18
CA THR A 573 -17.28 5.70 1.63
C THR A 573 -18.00 7.01 1.96
N LYS A 574 -19.08 6.92 2.75
CA LYS A 574 -19.89 8.08 3.11
C LYS A 574 -19.21 8.96 4.14
N LEU A 575 -19.33 10.26 3.95
CA LEU A 575 -18.95 11.30 4.92
C LEU A 575 -20.17 11.74 5.75
N GLU A 576 -21.33 11.09 5.57
CA GLU A 576 -22.63 11.46 6.14
C GLU A 576 -23.01 12.92 5.82
N SER A 577 -22.71 13.34 4.60
CA SER A 577 -22.86 14.70 4.10
C SER A 577 -23.65 14.73 2.78
N PRO A 578 -24.43 15.80 2.51
CA PRO A 578 -25.10 15.97 1.21
C PRO A 578 -24.17 15.97 0.00
N VAL A 579 -22.88 16.23 0.19
CA VAL A 579 -21.88 16.23 -0.90
C VAL A 579 -21.37 14.82 -1.26
N ASP A 580 -21.76 13.77 -0.55
CA ASP A 580 -21.36 12.39 -0.85
C ASP A 580 -21.70 11.97 -2.30
N VAL A 581 -22.79 12.48 -2.85
CA VAL A 581 -23.22 12.21 -4.23
C VAL A 581 -22.22 12.72 -5.28
N LEU A 582 -21.39 13.70 -4.93
CA LEU A 582 -20.36 14.27 -5.82
C LEU A 582 -19.18 13.32 -6.01
N PHE A 583 -18.99 12.35 -5.10
CA PHE A 583 -17.88 11.40 -5.13
C PHE A 583 -18.29 10.00 -5.61
N THR A 584 -19.58 9.66 -5.52
CA THR A 584 -20.08 8.29 -5.72
C THR A 584 -19.85 7.77 -7.15
N PHE A 585 -19.37 6.52 -7.28
CA PHE A 585 -19.37 5.73 -8.50
C PHE A 585 -20.55 4.74 -8.50
N LYS A 586 -21.17 4.53 -9.67
CA LYS A 586 -22.30 3.59 -9.87
C LYS A 586 -21.86 2.13 -9.72
N ASN A 587 -20.80 1.77 -10.42
CA ASN A 587 -20.18 0.44 -10.44
C ASN A 587 -18.73 0.55 -10.90
N SER A 588 -17.97 -0.55 -10.82
CA SER A 588 -16.58 -0.57 -11.27
C SER A 588 -16.20 -1.91 -11.92
N SER A 589 -15.37 -1.82 -12.96
CA SER A 589 -14.78 -2.97 -13.66
C SER A 589 -13.26 -2.91 -13.55
N PHE A 590 -12.65 -3.94 -12.96
CA PHE A 590 -11.21 -4.07 -12.78
C PHE A 590 -10.70 -5.23 -13.64
N VAL A 591 -9.98 -4.92 -14.71
CA VAL A 591 -9.50 -5.92 -15.68
C VAL A 591 -8.01 -6.14 -15.49
N ASN A 592 -7.63 -7.40 -15.25
CA ASN A 592 -6.24 -7.84 -15.04
C ASN A 592 -5.51 -7.02 -13.96
N ALA A 593 -6.20 -6.74 -12.85
CA ALA A 593 -5.67 -6.07 -11.66
C ALA A 593 -5.31 -7.09 -10.57
N GLY A 594 -4.44 -6.73 -9.65
CA GLY A 594 -4.05 -7.62 -8.54
C GLY A 594 -3.71 -6.84 -7.27
N GLY A 595 -3.59 -7.54 -6.16
CA GLY A 595 -3.23 -7.00 -4.85
C GLY A 595 -1.86 -7.44 -4.36
N GLN A 596 -1.43 -6.93 -3.21
CA GLN A 596 -0.13 -7.11 -2.57
C GLN A 596 1.03 -6.75 -3.53
N ILE A 597 1.10 -5.44 -3.84
CA ILE A 597 1.89 -4.86 -4.94
C ILE A 597 3.35 -5.32 -4.94
N ALA A 598 4.05 -5.31 -3.81
CA ALA A 598 5.46 -5.69 -3.75
C ALA A 598 5.67 -7.17 -4.17
N ASN A 599 4.85 -8.08 -3.66
CA ASN A 599 4.93 -9.50 -3.98
C ASN A 599 4.36 -9.82 -5.36
N LEU A 600 3.32 -9.10 -5.80
CA LEU A 600 2.81 -9.16 -7.16
C LEU A 600 3.91 -8.85 -8.18
N LEU A 601 4.67 -7.77 -7.96
CA LEU A 601 5.77 -7.38 -8.85
C LEU A 601 6.90 -8.40 -8.87
N LEU A 602 7.30 -8.93 -7.71
CA LEU A 602 8.30 -10.01 -7.64
C LEU A 602 7.82 -11.31 -8.29
N GLY A 603 6.52 -11.60 -8.21
CA GLY A 603 5.88 -12.75 -8.86
C GLY A 603 5.60 -12.55 -10.34
N SER A 604 5.73 -11.34 -10.87
CA SER A 604 5.42 -10.99 -12.26
C SER A 604 6.46 -11.54 -13.23
N GLY A 605 5.99 -12.10 -14.35
CA GLY A 605 6.83 -12.50 -15.47
C GLY A 605 7.57 -11.35 -16.13
N ALA A 606 6.89 -10.23 -16.25
CA ALA A 606 7.43 -9.03 -16.87
C ALA A 606 8.31 -8.22 -15.92
N PHE A 607 7.87 -8.07 -14.64
CA PHE A 607 8.53 -7.15 -13.70
C PHE A 607 9.44 -7.85 -12.69
N GLY A 608 9.23 -9.14 -12.38
CA GLY A 608 10.02 -9.85 -11.38
C GLY A 608 11.52 -9.79 -11.62
N PRO A 609 12.03 -10.06 -12.82
CA PRO A 609 13.45 -9.90 -13.13
C PRO A 609 13.98 -8.48 -12.96
N VAL A 610 13.19 -7.46 -13.36
CA VAL A 610 13.55 -6.04 -13.23
C VAL A 610 13.66 -5.66 -11.75
N VAL A 611 12.67 -6.03 -10.93
CA VAL A 611 12.68 -5.75 -9.49
C VAL A 611 13.83 -6.47 -8.81
N THR A 612 14.01 -7.77 -9.05
CA THR A 612 15.07 -8.58 -8.43
C THR A 612 16.47 -8.05 -8.78
N HIS A 613 16.68 -7.70 -10.05
CA HIS A 613 17.95 -7.14 -10.50
C HIS A 613 18.28 -5.81 -9.80
N ASN A 614 17.31 -4.89 -9.73
CA ASN A 614 17.49 -3.59 -9.07
C ASN A 614 17.67 -3.73 -7.54
N VAL A 615 16.95 -4.65 -6.90
CA VAL A 615 17.17 -5.00 -5.48
C VAL A 615 18.58 -5.55 -5.27
N ALA A 616 19.04 -6.42 -6.16
CA ALA A 616 20.40 -6.97 -6.07
C ALA A 616 21.48 -5.91 -6.29
N LEU A 617 21.28 -4.97 -7.21
CA LEU A 617 22.21 -3.84 -7.42
C LEU A 617 22.40 -2.99 -6.16
N GLY A 618 21.35 -2.78 -5.38
CA GLY A 618 21.39 -1.97 -4.15
C GLY A 618 21.69 -2.74 -2.88
N GLY A 619 21.37 -4.04 -2.81
CA GLY A 619 21.34 -4.81 -1.56
C GLY A 619 22.22 -6.07 -1.53
N VAL A 620 22.89 -6.43 -2.64
CA VAL A 620 23.76 -7.62 -2.68
C VAL A 620 25.20 -7.21 -2.94
N ASP A 621 26.07 -7.49 -1.98
CA ASP A 621 27.49 -7.17 -2.05
C ASP A 621 28.14 -7.80 -3.29
N GLY A 622 28.85 -6.98 -4.07
CA GLY A 622 29.57 -7.40 -5.27
C GLY A 622 28.72 -7.64 -6.51
N TYR A 623 27.37 -7.64 -6.42
CA TYR A 623 26.50 -7.87 -7.57
C TYR A 623 26.63 -6.78 -8.63
N ALA A 624 26.74 -5.51 -8.25
CA ALA A 624 26.90 -4.40 -9.20
C ALA A 624 28.17 -4.57 -10.05
N ALA A 625 29.31 -4.90 -9.44
CA ALA A 625 30.56 -5.17 -10.14
C ALA A 625 30.48 -6.43 -11.03
N PHE A 626 29.77 -7.46 -10.56
CA PHE A 626 29.48 -8.64 -11.38
C PHE A 626 28.65 -8.28 -12.62
N ALA A 627 27.59 -7.48 -12.46
CA ALA A 627 26.70 -7.07 -13.54
C ALA A 627 27.45 -6.27 -14.62
N GLU A 628 28.30 -5.33 -14.23
CA GLU A 628 29.14 -4.56 -15.17
C GLU A 628 30.05 -5.45 -16.02
N THR A 629 30.57 -6.56 -15.41
CA THR A 629 31.57 -7.40 -16.04
C THR A 629 30.96 -8.53 -16.87
N ASN A 630 29.83 -9.10 -16.45
CA ASN A 630 29.34 -10.39 -16.95
C ASN A 630 27.95 -10.33 -17.62
N CYS A 631 27.21 -9.23 -17.53
CA CYS A 631 25.79 -9.22 -17.94
C CYS A 631 25.51 -8.59 -19.32
N GLY A 632 26.51 -8.06 -20.01
CA GLY A 632 26.31 -7.43 -21.31
C GLY A 632 25.84 -5.97 -21.20
N THR A 633 25.03 -5.50 -22.15
CA THR A 633 24.65 -4.07 -22.24
C THR A 633 23.28 -3.84 -21.57
N PRO A 634 23.19 -2.96 -20.54
CA PRO A 634 21.92 -2.56 -19.95
C PRO A 634 20.92 -2.03 -20.99
N GLY A 635 19.63 -2.31 -20.79
CA GLY A 635 18.56 -1.90 -21.69
C GLY A 635 18.35 -2.79 -22.92
N THR A 636 19.12 -3.88 -23.07
CA THR A 636 18.77 -4.92 -24.07
C THR A 636 17.63 -5.79 -23.54
N LEU A 637 16.78 -6.27 -24.46
CA LEU A 637 15.62 -7.11 -24.06
C LEU A 637 16.04 -8.32 -23.23
N GLY A 638 15.46 -8.45 -22.03
CA GLY A 638 15.74 -9.54 -21.10
C GLY A 638 17.09 -9.42 -20.36
N TYR A 639 17.74 -8.26 -20.41
CA TYR A 639 19.03 -8.01 -19.75
C TYR A 639 19.01 -8.41 -18.27
N GLU A 640 18.00 -7.98 -17.51
CA GLU A 640 17.87 -8.21 -16.07
C GLU A 640 17.79 -9.71 -15.77
N GLN A 641 16.93 -10.44 -16.49
CA GLN A 641 16.79 -11.89 -16.33
C GLN A 641 18.07 -12.65 -16.69
N LEU A 642 18.73 -12.28 -17.80
CA LEU A 642 19.98 -12.92 -18.20
C LEU A 642 21.11 -12.65 -17.20
N CYS A 643 21.16 -11.45 -16.62
CA CYS A 643 22.11 -11.10 -15.58
C CYS A 643 21.91 -11.92 -14.31
N LEU A 644 20.68 -12.07 -13.84
CA LEU A 644 20.34 -12.89 -12.68
C LEU A 644 20.73 -14.37 -12.89
N ILE A 645 20.43 -14.93 -14.06
CA ILE A 645 20.82 -16.29 -14.44
C ILE A 645 22.35 -16.45 -14.47
N ALA A 646 23.06 -15.46 -15.01
CA ALA A 646 24.53 -15.49 -15.03
C ALA A 646 25.11 -15.48 -13.61
N TYR A 647 24.56 -14.65 -12.73
CA TYR A 647 24.99 -14.55 -11.32
C TYR A 647 24.74 -15.86 -10.54
N GLU A 648 23.60 -16.50 -10.74
CA GLU A 648 23.30 -17.81 -10.12
C GLU A 648 24.25 -18.91 -10.62
N ASN A 649 24.58 -18.91 -11.91
CA ASN A 649 25.47 -19.91 -12.49
C ASN A 649 26.94 -19.73 -12.06
N ASP A 650 27.33 -18.53 -11.62
CA ASP A 650 28.70 -18.26 -11.12
C ASP A 650 28.93 -18.95 -9.76
N ASN A 651 27.96 -18.97 -8.86
CA ASN A 651 28.02 -19.62 -7.56
C ASN A 651 26.66 -20.13 -7.09
N ALA A 652 26.56 -21.38 -6.70
CA ALA A 652 25.32 -22.01 -6.22
C ALA A 652 24.70 -21.30 -4.99
N ALA A 653 25.49 -20.60 -4.17
CA ALA A 653 24.98 -19.83 -3.03
C ALA A 653 24.27 -18.54 -3.45
N ASN A 654 24.50 -18.03 -4.67
CA ASN A 654 23.98 -16.76 -5.15
C ASN A 654 22.45 -16.74 -5.25
N TYR A 655 21.83 -17.89 -5.54
CA TYR A 655 20.36 -18.01 -5.53
C TYR A 655 19.78 -17.68 -4.15
N LEU A 656 20.34 -18.25 -3.07
CA LEU A 656 19.88 -17.96 -1.71
C LEU A 656 20.13 -16.50 -1.32
N THR A 657 21.24 -15.93 -1.79
CA THR A 657 21.54 -14.51 -1.57
C THR A 657 20.48 -13.61 -2.21
N LEU A 658 20.06 -13.92 -3.45
CA LEU A 658 18.97 -13.19 -4.14
C LEU A 658 17.63 -13.37 -3.42
N ILE A 659 17.25 -14.58 -3.00
CA ILE A 659 16.04 -14.84 -2.23
C ILE A 659 16.03 -14.04 -0.91
N ASN A 660 17.13 -14.01 -0.18
CA ASN A 660 17.21 -13.26 1.07
C ASN A 660 17.05 -11.75 0.84
N ALA A 661 17.73 -11.21 -0.17
CA ALA A 661 17.65 -9.79 -0.51
C ALA A 661 16.24 -9.40 -0.96
N THR A 662 15.60 -10.21 -1.82
CA THR A 662 14.22 -9.95 -2.28
C THR A 662 13.19 -10.10 -1.15
N SER A 663 13.41 -11.02 -0.20
CA SER A 663 12.52 -11.18 0.96
C SER A 663 12.57 -9.98 1.88
N GLN A 664 13.77 -9.46 2.20
CA GLN A 664 13.94 -8.26 3.02
C GLN A 664 13.36 -7.03 2.34
N PHE A 665 13.65 -6.87 1.05
CA PHE A 665 13.07 -5.78 0.25
C PHE A 665 11.55 -5.87 0.21
N SER A 666 11.00 -7.05 -0.07
CA SER A 666 9.54 -7.27 -0.14
C SER A 666 8.83 -6.90 1.16
N PHE A 667 9.41 -7.27 2.32
CA PHE A 667 8.86 -6.90 3.61
C PHE A 667 8.81 -5.37 3.80
N ALA A 668 9.91 -4.68 3.53
CA ALA A 668 9.98 -3.23 3.63
C ALA A 668 9.07 -2.53 2.60
N ALA A 669 9.13 -2.98 1.34
CA ALA A 669 8.33 -2.41 0.27
C ALA A 669 6.83 -2.60 0.51
N GLN A 670 6.38 -3.79 0.93
CA GLN A 670 4.97 -4.02 1.23
C GLN A 670 4.52 -3.19 2.45
N THR A 671 5.34 -3.10 3.49
CA THR A 671 5.04 -2.24 4.65
C THR A 671 4.84 -0.79 4.24
N VAL A 672 5.68 -0.26 3.34
CA VAL A 672 5.54 1.12 2.85
C VAL A 672 4.33 1.28 1.91
N LEU A 673 4.03 0.29 1.08
CA LEU A 673 2.99 0.35 0.05
C LEU A 673 1.58 0.00 0.53
N ASP A 674 1.43 -0.65 1.69
CA ASP A 674 0.13 -1.15 2.19
C ASP A 674 -1.00 -0.11 2.19
N THR A 675 -0.68 1.15 2.47
CA THR A 675 -1.68 2.25 2.46
C THR A 675 -2.19 2.58 1.06
N ALA A 676 -1.50 2.13 0.02
CA ALA A 676 -1.86 2.30 -1.39
C ALA A 676 -2.21 0.96 -2.07
N ASP A 677 -2.17 -0.15 -1.34
CA ASP A 677 -2.40 -1.49 -1.90
C ASP A 677 -3.90 -1.81 -1.99
N PRO A 678 -4.43 -2.21 -3.16
CA PRO A 678 -5.84 -2.49 -3.35
C PRO A 678 -6.37 -3.61 -2.44
N ILE A 679 -5.54 -4.58 -2.03
CA ILE A 679 -5.95 -5.67 -1.14
C ILE A 679 -6.46 -5.14 0.21
N ASN A 680 -5.85 -4.07 0.70
CA ASN A 680 -6.20 -3.43 1.97
C ASN A 680 -7.48 -2.58 1.90
N HIS A 681 -7.86 -2.14 0.70
CA HIS A 681 -9.08 -1.36 0.47
C HIS A 681 -10.29 -2.22 0.07
N ALA A 682 -10.09 -3.52 -0.16
CA ALA A 682 -11.15 -4.42 -0.61
C ALA A 682 -12.31 -4.52 0.38
N SER A 683 -12.03 -4.56 1.68
CA SER A 683 -13.08 -4.59 2.73
C SER A 683 -13.92 -3.30 2.74
N VAL A 684 -13.29 -2.14 2.53
CA VAL A 684 -13.95 -0.84 2.46
C VAL A 684 -14.88 -0.80 1.24
N LEU A 685 -14.41 -1.26 0.07
CA LEU A 685 -15.25 -1.34 -1.14
C LEU A 685 -16.41 -2.32 -0.97
N ASN A 686 -16.21 -3.43 -0.26
CA ASN A 686 -17.29 -4.37 0.06
C ASN A 686 -18.37 -3.72 0.93
N THR A 687 -17.99 -2.90 1.91
CA THR A 687 -18.93 -2.22 2.82
C THR A 687 -19.81 -1.21 2.10
N SER A 688 -19.31 -0.58 1.02
CA SER A 688 -20.08 0.37 0.21
C SER A 688 -21.18 -0.29 -0.64
N ASN A 689 -21.18 -1.63 -0.75
CA ASN A 689 -22.07 -2.42 -1.63
C ASN A 689 -22.02 -2.00 -3.10
N THR A 690 -20.92 -1.40 -3.55
CA THR A 690 -20.71 -1.05 -4.95
C THR A 690 -20.65 -2.33 -5.79
N PRO A 691 -21.41 -2.43 -6.90
CA PRO A 691 -21.25 -3.52 -7.85
C PRO A 691 -19.85 -3.52 -8.46
N VAL A 692 -19.19 -4.69 -8.47
CA VAL A 692 -17.81 -4.87 -8.97
C VAL A 692 -17.77 -6.02 -9.94
N TYR A 693 -17.23 -5.78 -11.14
CA TYR A 693 -16.79 -6.78 -12.10
C TYR A 693 -15.28 -6.92 -12.08
N MET A 694 -14.77 -8.15 -12.15
CA MET A 694 -13.33 -8.38 -12.31
C MET A 694 -13.08 -9.51 -13.30
N ALA A 695 -12.07 -9.35 -14.14
CA ALA A 695 -11.62 -10.35 -15.08
C ALA A 695 -10.11 -10.60 -14.97
N GLN A 696 -9.70 -11.84 -15.26
CA GLN A 696 -8.31 -12.23 -15.46
C GLN A 696 -8.14 -13.06 -16.72
N VAL A 697 -6.90 -13.14 -17.19
CA VAL A 697 -6.45 -14.11 -18.18
C VAL A 697 -5.55 -15.13 -17.49
N LEU A 698 -5.74 -16.41 -17.80
CA LEU A 698 -4.94 -17.49 -17.23
C LEU A 698 -3.48 -17.38 -17.69
N GLY A 699 -2.54 -17.41 -16.73
CA GLY A 699 -1.12 -17.30 -17.01
C GLY A 699 -0.66 -15.89 -17.40
N ASP A 700 -1.38 -14.86 -16.97
CA ASP A 700 -0.97 -13.46 -17.14
C ASP A 700 0.45 -13.26 -16.58
N SER A 701 1.39 -12.89 -17.47
CA SER A 701 2.80 -12.69 -17.11
C SER A 701 3.10 -11.31 -16.53
N THR A 702 2.16 -10.38 -16.61
CA THR A 702 2.32 -9.00 -16.12
C THR A 702 1.75 -8.84 -14.72
N VAL A 703 0.47 -9.21 -14.55
CA VAL A 703 -0.18 -9.29 -13.23
C VAL A 703 -0.51 -10.76 -12.97
N PRO A 704 0.31 -11.47 -12.18
CA PRO A 704 0.13 -12.89 -11.96
C PRO A 704 -1.25 -13.19 -11.35
N ASN A 705 -1.85 -14.30 -11.75
CA ASN A 705 -3.12 -14.74 -11.19
C ASN A 705 -2.99 -15.02 -9.67
N ASN A 706 -1.85 -15.60 -9.27
CA ASN A 706 -1.46 -15.84 -7.87
C ASN A 706 0.08 -15.93 -7.78
N VAL A 707 0.62 -15.87 -6.55
CA VAL A 707 2.04 -16.04 -6.25
C VAL A 707 2.21 -17.19 -5.27
N LEU A 708 2.59 -18.37 -5.80
CA LEU A 708 2.59 -19.64 -5.05
C LEU A 708 3.91 -19.89 -4.31
N GLY A 709 5.03 -19.34 -4.76
CA GLY A 709 6.30 -19.46 -4.08
C GLY A 709 7.52 -19.51 -5.01
N PRO A 710 8.74 -19.64 -4.41
CA PRO A 710 10.00 -19.47 -5.13
C PRO A 710 10.36 -20.65 -6.07
N ASN A 711 9.73 -21.82 -5.90
CA ASN A 711 9.99 -23.01 -6.71
C ASN A 711 9.15 -23.09 -7.99
N GLU A 712 8.41 -22.04 -8.28
CA GLU A 712 7.60 -21.93 -9.47
C GLU A 712 8.47 -21.75 -10.73
N THR A 713 7.84 -21.88 -11.89
CA THR A 713 8.50 -21.61 -13.17
C THR A 713 9.04 -20.19 -13.20
N PRO A 714 10.25 -19.91 -13.68
CA PRO A 714 10.68 -18.54 -13.86
C PRO A 714 9.62 -17.72 -14.58
N PRO A 715 9.38 -16.48 -14.15
CA PRO A 715 10.23 -15.60 -13.34
C PRO A 715 9.84 -15.48 -11.87
N THR A 716 8.88 -16.25 -11.38
CA THR A 716 8.40 -16.16 -9.98
C THR A 716 9.33 -16.80 -8.95
N LYS A 717 10.43 -17.39 -9.38
CA LYS A 717 11.37 -18.14 -8.52
C LYS A 717 12.04 -17.35 -7.39
N TYR A 718 12.03 -16.02 -7.47
CA TYR A 718 12.56 -15.14 -6.40
C TYR A 718 11.48 -14.64 -5.44
N ALA A 719 10.21 -14.84 -5.76
CA ALA A 719 9.11 -14.46 -4.91
C ALA A 719 8.86 -15.53 -3.83
N LEU A 720 8.64 -15.11 -2.60
CA LEU A 720 8.12 -15.98 -1.55
C LEU A 720 6.64 -16.24 -1.79
N ARG A 721 6.13 -17.34 -1.22
CA ARG A 721 4.70 -17.62 -1.22
C ARG A 721 3.92 -16.46 -0.59
N SER A 722 3.04 -15.87 -1.37
CA SER A 722 2.28 -14.68 -0.98
C SER A 722 0.80 -14.87 -1.32
N PRO A 723 0.01 -15.42 -0.37
CA PRO A 723 -1.39 -15.79 -0.63
C PRO A 723 -2.31 -14.60 -0.91
N LEU A 724 -1.85 -13.38 -0.65
CA LEU A 724 -2.58 -12.15 -0.91
C LEU A 724 -2.17 -11.47 -2.23
N ALA A 725 -1.14 -12.00 -2.92
CA ALA A 725 -0.64 -11.42 -4.16
C ALA A 725 -1.36 -11.98 -5.38
N GLY A 726 -1.64 -11.07 -6.33
CA GLY A 726 -2.22 -11.41 -7.62
C GLY A 726 -3.71 -11.12 -7.76
N THR A 727 -4.25 -11.51 -8.91
CA THR A 727 -5.63 -11.21 -9.31
C THR A 727 -6.65 -12.02 -8.52
N GLU A 728 -6.38 -13.32 -8.31
CA GLU A 728 -7.31 -14.23 -7.61
C GLU A 728 -7.48 -13.85 -6.14
N SER A 729 -6.39 -13.43 -5.51
CA SER A 729 -6.39 -12.98 -4.12
C SER A 729 -7.19 -11.69 -3.95
N LEU A 730 -7.03 -10.74 -4.87
CA LEU A 730 -7.82 -9.50 -4.88
C LEU A 730 -9.30 -9.79 -5.13
N ALA A 731 -9.63 -10.67 -6.07
CA ALA A 731 -11.00 -11.09 -6.34
C ALA A 731 -11.65 -11.74 -5.10
N ALA A 732 -10.90 -12.58 -4.38
CA ALA A 732 -11.35 -13.20 -3.13
C ALA A 732 -11.59 -12.14 -2.02
N ALA A 733 -10.66 -11.19 -1.85
CA ALA A 733 -10.79 -10.10 -0.89
C ALA A 733 -12.00 -9.19 -1.19
N LEU A 734 -12.30 -8.95 -2.47
CA LEU A 734 -13.49 -8.24 -2.93
C LEU A 734 -14.79 -9.09 -2.84
N SER A 735 -14.69 -10.32 -2.36
CA SER A 735 -15.84 -11.25 -2.24
C SER A 735 -16.53 -11.52 -3.58
N LEU A 736 -15.74 -11.59 -4.65
CA LEU A 736 -16.27 -11.85 -5.99
C LEU A 736 -16.56 -13.34 -6.18
N THR A 737 -17.56 -13.64 -7.00
CA THR A 737 -17.96 -15.02 -7.30
C THR A 737 -17.43 -15.44 -8.66
N PRO A 738 -16.62 -16.53 -8.75
CA PRO A 738 -16.21 -17.07 -10.04
C PRO A 738 -17.40 -17.38 -10.94
N LEU A 739 -17.36 -16.91 -12.18
CA LEU A 739 -18.38 -17.13 -13.20
C LEU A 739 -17.79 -17.95 -14.36
N LYS A 740 -18.31 -19.16 -14.58
CA LYS A 740 -17.82 -20.12 -15.61
C LYS A 740 -18.75 -20.30 -16.80
N ALA A 741 -19.99 -19.80 -16.72
CA ALA A 741 -21.02 -19.99 -17.75
C ALA A 741 -22.10 -18.92 -17.62
N VAL A 742 -22.94 -18.83 -18.67
CA VAL A 742 -24.14 -18.02 -18.65
C VAL A 742 -24.98 -18.39 -17.42
N ASP A 743 -25.00 -17.53 -16.42
CA ASP A 743 -26.01 -17.59 -15.38
C ASP A 743 -27.22 -16.82 -15.91
N GLY A 744 -28.11 -17.53 -16.58
CA GLY A 744 -29.30 -16.96 -17.22
C GLY A 744 -30.27 -16.21 -16.31
N THR A 745 -29.89 -15.97 -15.07
CA THR A 745 -30.66 -15.22 -14.07
C THR A 745 -30.23 -13.78 -13.88
N GLY A 746 -29.09 -13.33 -14.49
CA GLY A 746 -28.70 -11.91 -14.52
C GLY A 746 -28.55 -11.22 -13.17
N THR A 747 -28.27 -11.93 -12.09
CA THR A 747 -28.37 -11.38 -10.73
C THR A 747 -27.04 -11.13 -10.02
N LYS A 748 -25.88 -11.50 -10.61
CA LYS A 748 -24.59 -11.36 -9.92
C LYS A 748 -23.98 -9.97 -10.11
N GLN A 749 -24.02 -9.18 -9.06
CA GLN A 749 -23.40 -7.85 -8.98
C GLN A 749 -21.88 -7.87 -8.68
N LYS A 750 -21.32 -9.04 -8.41
CA LYS A 750 -19.89 -9.25 -8.06
C LYS A 750 -19.31 -10.47 -8.78
N PRO A 751 -19.28 -10.48 -10.12
CA PRO A 751 -18.70 -11.58 -10.89
C PRO A 751 -17.18 -11.47 -10.97
N PHE A 752 -16.50 -12.64 -10.91
CA PHE A 752 -15.11 -12.82 -11.29
C PHE A 752 -15.03 -13.74 -12.49
N VAL A 753 -14.57 -13.26 -13.63
CA VAL A 753 -14.50 -14.01 -14.87
C VAL A 753 -13.07 -14.39 -15.18
N LYS A 754 -12.84 -15.67 -15.42
CA LYS A 754 -11.54 -16.23 -15.77
C LYS A 754 -11.52 -16.60 -17.25
N PHE A 755 -10.71 -15.89 -18.02
CA PHE A 755 -10.43 -16.19 -19.41
C PHE A 755 -9.27 -17.17 -19.52
N ASP A 756 -9.28 -18.04 -20.54
CA ASP A 756 -8.23 -19.02 -20.75
C ASP A 756 -6.91 -18.40 -21.26
N ALA A 757 -5.88 -19.23 -21.46
CA ALA A 757 -4.52 -18.84 -21.79
C ALA A 757 -4.30 -18.34 -23.24
N ASP A 758 -5.32 -18.38 -24.09
CA ASP A 758 -5.26 -17.77 -25.44
C ASP A 758 -5.43 -16.24 -25.37
N GLY A 759 -6.03 -15.73 -24.28
CA GLY A 759 -5.99 -14.30 -23.95
C GLY A 759 -4.61 -13.84 -23.45
N ARG A 760 -4.44 -12.53 -23.32
CA ARG A 760 -3.20 -11.88 -22.85
C ARG A 760 -3.52 -10.72 -21.91
N HIS A 761 -2.52 -10.23 -21.19
CA HIS A 761 -2.69 -9.11 -20.26
C HIS A 761 -3.48 -7.93 -20.82
N SER A 762 -3.19 -7.51 -22.03
CA SER A 762 -3.81 -6.32 -22.66
C SER A 762 -5.01 -6.64 -23.56
N THR A 763 -5.50 -7.89 -23.61
CA THR A 763 -6.57 -8.33 -24.54
C THR A 763 -7.86 -7.51 -24.39
N TYR A 764 -8.19 -7.04 -23.19
CA TYR A 764 -9.35 -6.14 -23.02
C TYR A 764 -9.20 -4.85 -23.85
N VAL A 765 -8.03 -4.27 -23.84
CA VAL A 765 -7.75 -2.99 -24.50
C VAL A 765 -7.51 -3.21 -25.99
N ILE A 766 -6.56 -4.07 -26.34
CA ILE A 766 -6.13 -4.28 -27.72
C ILE A 766 -6.02 -5.78 -28.02
N GLN A 767 -6.54 -6.18 -29.17
CA GLN A 767 -6.27 -7.49 -29.74
C GLN A 767 -4.79 -7.61 -30.12
N GLN A 768 -4.09 -8.60 -29.62
CA GLN A 768 -2.65 -8.79 -29.79
C GLN A 768 -2.27 -9.89 -30.80
N GLY A 769 -3.24 -10.56 -31.39
CA GLY A 769 -3.04 -11.62 -32.39
C GLY A 769 -4.36 -12.21 -32.87
N ASP A 770 -4.27 -13.26 -33.68
CA ASP A 770 -5.47 -13.96 -34.19
C ASP A 770 -6.12 -14.86 -33.12
N THR A 771 -5.36 -15.26 -32.11
CA THR A 771 -5.81 -16.18 -31.06
C THR A 771 -6.68 -15.52 -30.01
N ASP A 772 -6.47 -14.23 -29.71
CA ASP A 772 -7.19 -13.51 -28.66
C ASP A 772 -8.37 -12.65 -29.14
N GLU A 773 -8.73 -12.73 -30.44
CA GLU A 773 -9.84 -11.95 -31.01
C GLU A 773 -11.18 -12.21 -30.30
N ASN A 774 -11.49 -13.49 -30.04
CA ASN A 774 -12.72 -13.86 -29.35
C ASN A 774 -12.70 -13.43 -27.87
N HIS A 775 -11.54 -13.49 -27.22
CA HIS A 775 -11.34 -13.00 -25.85
C HIS A 775 -11.54 -11.50 -25.79
N HIS A 776 -10.93 -10.74 -26.70
CA HIS A 776 -11.08 -9.28 -26.81
C HIS A 776 -12.55 -8.88 -26.95
N LYS A 777 -13.29 -9.50 -27.87
CA LYS A 777 -14.71 -9.22 -28.07
C LYS A 777 -15.56 -9.54 -26.85
N GLU A 778 -15.33 -10.71 -26.26
CA GLU A 778 -16.09 -11.16 -25.08
C GLU A 778 -15.80 -10.31 -23.85
N MET A 779 -14.53 -9.97 -23.56
CA MET A 779 -14.16 -9.09 -22.45
C MET A 779 -14.85 -7.72 -22.56
N GLN A 780 -14.81 -7.11 -23.73
CA GLN A 780 -15.48 -5.81 -23.96
C GLN A 780 -17.00 -5.92 -23.86
N ALA A 781 -17.60 -6.98 -24.41
CA ALA A 781 -19.04 -7.19 -24.31
C ALA A 781 -19.51 -7.32 -22.86
N GLN A 782 -18.78 -8.11 -22.04
CA GLN A 782 -19.09 -8.29 -20.62
C GLN A 782 -18.96 -7.00 -19.81
N VAL A 783 -17.87 -6.23 -20.01
CA VAL A 783 -17.67 -4.95 -19.33
C VAL A 783 -18.76 -3.94 -19.72
N ASN A 784 -19.11 -3.84 -21.01
CA ASN A 784 -20.17 -2.96 -21.49
C ASN A 784 -21.54 -3.33 -20.87
N TYR A 785 -21.86 -4.61 -20.82
CA TYR A 785 -23.09 -5.09 -20.19
C TYR A 785 -23.11 -4.79 -18.70
N PHE A 786 -21.96 -4.95 -18.01
CA PHE A 786 -21.83 -4.63 -16.60
C PHE A 786 -22.00 -3.14 -16.30
N VAL A 787 -21.42 -2.26 -17.11
CA VAL A 787 -21.59 -0.80 -17.00
C VAL A 787 -23.08 -0.41 -17.04
N GLU A 788 -23.84 -1.03 -17.94
CA GLU A 788 -25.26 -0.70 -18.11
C GLU A 788 -26.14 -1.33 -17.02
N PHE A 789 -25.98 -2.64 -16.75
CA PHE A 789 -26.96 -3.43 -15.98
C PHE A 789 -26.48 -3.84 -14.58
N ASN A 790 -25.24 -3.58 -14.17
CA ASN A 790 -24.61 -4.13 -12.95
C ASN A 790 -24.62 -5.67 -12.93
N GLN A 791 -24.59 -6.30 -14.09
CA GLN A 791 -24.69 -7.74 -14.30
C GLN A 791 -23.72 -8.17 -15.39
N THR A 792 -23.36 -9.43 -15.44
CA THR A 792 -22.50 -9.97 -16.49
C THR A 792 -23.27 -10.92 -17.38
N ASP A 793 -23.20 -10.71 -18.68
CA ASP A 793 -23.70 -11.62 -19.71
C ASP A 793 -22.49 -12.25 -20.43
N VAL A 794 -22.42 -13.59 -20.38
CA VAL A 794 -21.37 -14.36 -21.07
C VAL A 794 -21.97 -14.88 -22.38
N THR A 795 -21.49 -14.34 -23.50
CA THR A 795 -21.98 -14.71 -24.83
C THR A 795 -21.12 -15.79 -25.49
N ASN A 796 -19.85 -15.92 -25.10
CA ASN A 796 -18.93 -16.93 -25.62
C ASN A 796 -18.21 -17.65 -24.48
N THR A 797 -18.73 -18.82 -24.08
CA THR A 797 -18.09 -19.66 -23.06
C THR A 797 -16.82 -20.38 -23.55
N GLY A 798 -16.55 -20.39 -24.84
CA GLY A 798 -15.38 -21.06 -25.43
C GLY A 798 -14.05 -20.31 -25.18
N VAL A 799 -14.09 -19.12 -24.56
CA VAL A 799 -12.90 -18.32 -24.19
C VAL A 799 -12.65 -18.33 -22.68
N LEU A 800 -13.43 -19.08 -21.90
CA LEU A 800 -13.34 -19.13 -20.45
C LEU A 800 -12.58 -20.38 -19.97
N GLU A 801 -11.89 -20.25 -18.80
CA GLU A 801 -11.21 -21.35 -18.09
C GLU A 801 -12.18 -22.48 -17.67
#